data_353964ec514a51a077fbc58846bc6413
#
_entry.id   353964ec514a51a077fbc58846bc6413
#
_cell.length_a   1.000
_cell.length_b   1.000
_cell.length_c   1.000
_cell.angle_alpha   90.00
_cell.angle_beta   90.00
_cell.angle_gamma   90.00
#
_symmetry.space_group_name_H-M   'P 1'
#
loop_
_entity.id
_entity.type
_entity.pdbx_description
1 polymer ?
#
loop_
_entity_poly.entity_id
_entity_poly.type
_entity_poly.pdbx_seq_one_letter_code
_entity_poly.pdbx_strand_id
1 'polypeptide(L)'
;MRFPDLIVSTIVAIAVLAPIAHADQPASVASPAQTQTQKTAPPKKAATQTSTPAKKEEAQKLNPVVVTATRIPQPIGEIGTTITVVEDPQIQAQKIDRVADVLRQVPGVQVTQSGSPGAVTDVSIRGATPSQTLVLIDGVEVNAGATGSFDFANLPTDNLDRVEVLRGAGGSLYGSQAIGGVVNVLSQEGDGPPSASVLSGGGNHATSDQIGTVSGADGNLHYSGAVSYFSTEGYRPVNDNSDNLALNGRLDYHLGDDTVLRGFARYLASNVSLPNLNVFSGSALDPTAHQRNEFMLFKGEVEHHFGEYLLMCANAYFVRQDLRATSTPYPGFIGSEEDRVPDETRGGLIETVFTWPWFEGFRTLTGFDFKDRWIRSDGIFKFANFTPPPRLLTSISLFHARRQEYAGYFEQEGSFLNGHVLVTGGFRVDGNSQFGEEVSPAWSVAIPLTKISTTLRGSYTEGFRAPAFDELFFPGFGNPNLKPEVSSEYDGGFTTNIGERASLTATYFSRRVKNLIVTVPCKVGPTCEFGSEAGNAARVDVQGVEIVPSLTIVKGLTLSGNVTVLDETHADAPLNFTKAFLTPPSPLRVAKHTASALVEYVRSANFLPHDKMMANVSYIFVGDRDDLTVSGTPPIANHSAYNLVNAVVSYTMGIPLGHVNNEEAFVRVGNLMDRQYSQAFGFKAPTINLLAGVKLDFE
;
A
#
# COMPACT_ATOMS: atom_id res chain seq x y z
N MET A 1 31.43 -2.26 -17.31
CA MET A 1 30.57 -1.41 -18.17
C MET A 1 29.19 -1.43 -17.53
N ARG A 2 28.79 -0.33 -16.91
CA ARG A 2 27.48 -0.20 -16.25
C ARG A 2 26.42 -0.02 -17.35
N PHE A 3 25.53 -0.98 -17.48
CA PHE A 3 24.43 -1.02 -18.45
C PHE A 3 23.25 -0.05 -18.19
N PRO A 4 23.14 0.68 -17.03
CA PRO A 4 21.97 1.52 -16.72
C PRO A 4 21.93 2.87 -17.45
N ASP A 5 23.09 3.49 -17.69
CA ASP A 5 23.11 4.91 -18.15
C ASP A 5 22.62 5.12 -19.59
N LEU A 6 22.64 4.06 -20.41
CA LEU A 6 22.22 4.14 -21.81
C LEU A 6 20.70 3.91 -22.00
N ILE A 7 20.10 3.10 -21.13
CA ILE A 7 18.67 2.74 -21.21
C ILE A 7 17.80 3.88 -20.69
N VAL A 8 18.17 4.49 -19.58
CA VAL A 8 17.39 5.58 -18.96
C VAL A 8 17.34 6.82 -19.86
N SER A 9 18.48 7.20 -20.45
CA SER A 9 18.52 8.32 -21.41
C SER A 9 17.72 8.05 -22.69
N THR A 10 17.60 6.79 -23.12
CA THR A 10 16.86 6.42 -24.34
C THR A 10 15.36 6.30 -24.06
N ILE A 11 14.94 5.85 -22.87
CA ILE A 11 13.51 5.73 -22.52
C ILE A 11 12.90 7.11 -22.30
N VAL A 12 13.60 8.03 -21.63
CA VAL A 12 13.13 9.42 -21.45
C VAL A 12 13.04 10.15 -22.79
N ALA A 13 13.97 9.88 -23.74
CA ALA A 13 13.92 10.44 -25.09
C ALA A 13 12.76 9.88 -25.94
N ILE A 14 12.36 8.61 -25.73
CA ILE A 14 11.24 8.00 -26.45
C ILE A 14 9.90 8.54 -25.97
N ALA A 15 9.75 8.87 -24.68
CA ALA A 15 8.52 9.47 -24.14
C ALA A 15 8.29 10.91 -24.65
N VAL A 16 9.37 11.63 -25.01
CA VAL A 16 9.32 13.01 -25.53
C VAL A 16 9.19 13.06 -27.04
N LEU A 17 9.52 11.97 -27.78
CA LEU A 17 9.59 11.94 -29.25
C LEU A 17 8.53 11.05 -29.93
N ALA A 18 7.42 10.71 -29.27
CA ALA A 18 6.30 10.09 -29.98
C ALA A 18 5.58 11.13 -30.84
N PRO A 19 5.75 11.11 -32.18
CA PRO A 19 5.02 12.04 -33.05
C PRO A 19 3.56 11.62 -33.09
N ILE A 20 2.67 12.57 -32.82
CA ILE A 20 1.24 12.45 -33.13
C ILE A 20 1.15 12.25 -34.66
N ALA A 21 0.91 11.02 -35.10
CA ALA A 21 0.67 10.71 -36.49
C ALA A 21 -0.74 11.22 -36.83
N HIS A 22 -0.82 12.38 -37.48
CA HIS A 22 -2.01 12.79 -38.18
C HIS A 22 -2.19 11.86 -39.38
N ALA A 23 -3.24 11.06 -39.36
CA ALA A 23 -3.68 10.29 -40.52
C ALA A 23 -4.37 11.25 -41.50
N ASP A 24 -3.69 11.60 -42.61
CA ASP A 24 -4.27 12.24 -43.77
C ASP A 24 -5.34 11.32 -44.36
N GLN A 25 -6.58 11.78 -44.42
CA GLN A 25 -7.63 11.18 -45.23
C GLN A 25 -7.51 11.66 -46.66
N PRO A 26 -7.59 10.79 -47.67
CA PRO A 26 -7.64 11.23 -49.07
C PRO A 26 -9.01 11.78 -49.42
N ALA A 27 -8.98 12.92 -50.09
CA ALA A 27 -10.13 13.60 -50.66
C ALA A 27 -10.90 12.71 -51.65
N SER A 28 -12.19 12.53 -51.48
CA SER A 28 -13.09 11.97 -52.49
C SER A 28 -13.90 13.07 -53.19
N VAL A 29 -13.91 12.92 -54.47
CA VAL A 29 -14.44 13.74 -55.53
C VAL A 29 -15.96 13.95 -55.43
N ALA A 30 -16.40 15.17 -55.67
CA ALA A 30 -17.80 15.59 -55.80
C ALA A 30 -18.47 15.06 -57.05
N SER A 31 -19.76 14.78 -56.98
CA SER A 31 -20.69 14.87 -58.13
C SER A 31 -22.13 15.15 -57.64
N PRO A 32 -23.00 15.74 -58.49
CA PRO A 32 -23.78 16.91 -58.11
C PRO A 32 -25.29 16.70 -57.83
N ALA A 33 -25.80 17.69 -57.16
CA ALA A 33 -27.17 18.23 -57.01
C ALA A 33 -28.37 17.44 -57.56
N GLN A 34 -29.39 17.29 -56.69
CA GLN A 34 -30.78 17.52 -57.08
C GLN A 34 -31.53 18.34 -56.00
N THR A 35 -32.09 19.43 -56.51
CA THR A 35 -32.89 20.44 -55.86
C THR A 35 -34.30 19.92 -55.60
N GLN A 36 -34.80 20.00 -54.38
CA GLN A 36 -36.25 20.08 -54.13
C GLN A 36 -36.57 21.16 -53.08
N THR A 37 -37.32 22.12 -53.57
CA THR A 37 -37.95 23.25 -52.88
C THR A 37 -39.10 22.81 -52.00
N GLN A 38 -39.11 23.20 -50.70
CA GLN A 38 -40.36 23.32 -49.96
C GLN A 38 -40.34 24.50 -48.97
N LYS A 39 -41.44 25.21 -49.09
CA LYS A 39 -41.97 26.44 -48.54
C LYS A 39 -41.64 26.82 -47.11
N THR A 40 -41.31 28.07 -46.97
CA THR A 40 -41.22 28.90 -45.78
C THR A 40 -42.52 29.07 -45.00
N ALA A 41 -42.46 29.02 -43.66
CA ALA A 41 -43.38 29.63 -42.70
C ALA A 41 -42.62 30.56 -41.74
N PRO A 42 -43.22 31.65 -41.25
CA PRO A 42 -42.49 32.79 -40.73
C PRO A 42 -42.01 32.63 -39.27
N PRO A 43 -40.98 33.41 -38.83
CA PRO A 43 -40.31 33.23 -37.57
C PRO A 43 -41.09 33.82 -36.41
N LYS A 44 -41.26 33.05 -35.32
CA LYS A 44 -41.64 33.55 -34.00
C LYS A 44 -40.45 34.27 -33.35
N LYS A 45 -40.69 35.48 -32.84
CA LYS A 45 -39.75 36.28 -32.08
C LYS A 45 -39.14 35.49 -30.90
N ALA A 46 -37.84 35.38 -30.89
CA ALA A 46 -37.09 34.89 -29.72
C ALA A 46 -37.05 35.97 -28.65
N ALA A 47 -37.48 35.63 -27.45
CA ALA A 47 -37.28 36.46 -26.25
C ALA A 47 -35.80 36.31 -25.83
N THR A 48 -35.13 37.45 -25.74
CA THR A 48 -33.78 37.59 -25.20
C THR A 48 -33.80 37.21 -23.74
N GLN A 49 -33.33 36.00 -23.41
CA GLN A 49 -32.98 35.64 -22.04
C GLN A 49 -31.62 36.23 -21.72
N THR A 50 -31.60 37.20 -20.84
CA THR A 50 -30.39 37.74 -20.20
C THR A 50 -29.79 36.62 -19.34
N SER A 51 -28.68 36.04 -19.77
CA SER A 51 -27.93 35.08 -18.99
C SER A 51 -27.28 35.80 -17.81
N THR A 52 -27.86 35.60 -16.64
CA THR A 52 -27.19 35.86 -15.36
C THR A 52 -25.94 34.98 -15.28
N PRO A 53 -24.77 35.52 -14.92
CA PRO A 53 -23.57 34.66 -14.79
C PRO A 53 -23.86 33.60 -13.73
N ALA A 54 -23.72 32.37 -14.12
CA ALA A 54 -23.80 31.23 -13.20
C ALA A 54 -22.77 31.44 -12.08
N LYS A 55 -23.29 31.55 -10.85
CA LYS A 55 -22.50 31.50 -9.62
C LYS A 55 -21.76 30.18 -9.69
N LYS A 56 -20.41 30.23 -9.77
CA LYS A 56 -19.57 29.06 -9.68
C LYS A 56 -19.92 28.38 -8.36
N GLU A 57 -20.64 27.28 -8.38
CA GLU A 57 -20.85 26.44 -7.22
C GLU A 57 -19.46 26.04 -6.70
N GLU A 58 -19.17 26.48 -5.47
CA GLU A 58 -18.03 25.93 -4.73
C GLU A 58 -18.27 24.42 -4.69
N ALA A 59 -17.33 23.66 -5.25
CA ALA A 59 -17.38 22.20 -5.25
C ALA A 59 -17.60 21.76 -3.79
N GLN A 60 -18.78 21.26 -3.49
CA GLN A 60 -19.05 20.54 -2.26
C GLN A 60 -17.97 19.44 -2.21
N LYS A 61 -17.17 19.40 -1.13
CA LYS A 61 -16.26 18.28 -0.89
C LYS A 61 -17.13 17.02 -0.86
N LEU A 62 -17.17 16.31 -1.97
CA LEU A 62 -17.79 14.99 -2.04
C LEU A 62 -17.06 14.12 -1.02
N ASN A 63 -17.79 13.38 -0.20
CA ASN A 63 -17.20 12.38 0.68
C ASN A 63 -16.41 11.40 -0.20
N PRO A 64 -15.13 11.08 0.11
CA PRO A 64 -14.37 10.12 -0.68
C PRO A 64 -15.15 8.82 -0.83
N VAL A 65 -15.15 8.26 -2.03
CA VAL A 65 -15.70 6.94 -2.31
C VAL A 65 -14.62 5.92 -2.10
N VAL A 66 -14.90 4.86 -1.36
CA VAL A 66 -13.96 3.78 -1.05
C VAL A 66 -14.49 2.44 -1.53
N VAL A 67 -13.60 1.54 -1.84
CA VAL A 67 -13.92 0.18 -2.32
C VAL A 67 -13.40 -0.91 -1.38
N THR A 68 -12.37 -0.63 -0.59
CA THR A 68 -11.72 -1.67 0.26
C THR A 68 -12.60 -2.13 1.42
N ALA A 69 -13.52 -1.29 1.90
CA ALA A 69 -14.35 -1.65 3.04
C ALA A 69 -15.50 -2.62 2.69
N THR A 70 -15.98 -2.60 1.44
CA THR A 70 -17.21 -3.31 1.02
C THR A 70 -17.10 -3.95 -0.37
N ARG A 71 -15.94 -3.86 -1.03
CA ARG A 71 -15.72 -4.23 -2.45
C ARG A 71 -16.64 -3.54 -3.47
N ILE A 72 -17.56 -2.73 -2.99
CA ILE A 72 -18.49 -1.91 -3.79
C ILE A 72 -18.15 -0.44 -3.51
N PRO A 73 -18.09 0.44 -4.53
CA PRO A 73 -17.87 1.86 -4.31
C PRO A 73 -18.93 2.47 -3.37
N GLN A 74 -18.49 3.04 -2.24
CA GLN A 74 -19.36 3.67 -1.24
C GLN A 74 -18.77 4.95 -0.66
N PRO A 75 -19.59 5.96 -0.34
CA PRO A 75 -19.14 7.11 0.42
C PRO A 75 -18.62 6.70 1.81
N ILE A 76 -17.44 7.19 2.20
CA ILE A 76 -16.80 6.87 3.49
C ILE A 76 -17.70 7.16 4.70
N GLY A 77 -18.65 8.12 4.56
CA GLY A 77 -19.62 8.47 5.59
C GLY A 77 -20.66 7.39 5.90
N GLU A 78 -20.83 6.42 4.98
CA GLU A 78 -21.83 5.34 5.08
C GLU A 78 -21.22 4.03 5.59
N ILE A 79 -19.91 3.98 5.80
CA ILE A 79 -19.17 2.78 6.17
C ILE A 79 -19.11 2.64 7.69
N GLY A 80 -19.48 1.46 8.20
CA GLY A 80 -19.46 1.15 9.63
C GLY A 80 -18.09 0.72 10.16
N THR A 81 -17.17 0.28 9.29
CA THR A 81 -15.79 -0.09 9.64
C THR A 81 -14.86 1.12 9.61
N THR A 82 -13.65 0.96 10.15
CA THR A 82 -12.67 2.05 10.23
C THR A 82 -11.74 2.04 9.01
N ILE A 83 -11.85 3.03 8.13
CA ILE A 83 -11.02 3.16 6.93
C ILE A 83 -10.37 4.55 6.85
N THR A 84 -9.17 4.62 6.27
CA THR A 84 -8.47 5.86 5.92
C THR A 84 -8.16 5.85 4.44
N VAL A 85 -8.36 6.98 3.79
CA VAL A 85 -8.01 7.22 2.39
C VAL A 85 -6.96 8.31 2.33
N VAL A 86 -5.90 8.08 1.58
CA VAL A 86 -4.91 9.09 1.22
C VAL A 86 -4.93 9.23 -0.30
N GLU A 87 -5.46 10.33 -0.79
CA GLU A 87 -5.66 10.60 -2.21
C GLU A 87 -4.38 11.14 -2.87
N ASP A 88 -4.22 10.95 -4.19
CA ASP A 88 -3.08 11.42 -4.95
C ASP A 88 -2.73 12.90 -4.73
N PRO A 89 -3.67 13.87 -4.69
CA PRO A 89 -3.32 15.26 -4.42
C PRO A 89 -2.59 15.48 -3.09
N GLN A 90 -2.89 14.69 -2.06
CA GLN A 90 -2.20 14.75 -0.76
C GLN A 90 -0.79 14.17 -0.84
N ILE A 91 -0.62 13.09 -1.62
CA ILE A 91 0.67 12.43 -1.86
C ILE A 91 1.58 13.36 -2.65
N GLN A 92 1.08 13.93 -3.76
CA GLN A 92 1.81 14.85 -4.62
C GLN A 92 2.18 16.17 -3.91
N ALA A 93 1.29 16.68 -3.06
CA ALA A 93 1.54 17.87 -2.27
C ALA A 93 2.75 17.73 -1.33
N GLN A 94 2.99 16.53 -0.84
CA GLN A 94 4.10 16.21 0.06
C GLN A 94 5.33 15.65 -0.67
N LYS A 95 5.26 15.48 -2.00
CA LYS A 95 6.33 14.85 -2.82
C LYS A 95 6.80 13.53 -2.22
N ILE A 96 5.84 12.71 -1.79
CA ILE A 96 6.12 11.37 -1.27
C ILE A 96 6.34 10.44 -2.44
N ASP A 97 7.49 9.79 -2.50
CA ASP A 97 7.91 8.90 -3.58
C ASP A 97 7.62 7.41 -3.33
N ARG A 98 7.25 7.04 -2.09
CA ARG A 98 7.00 5.63 -1.72
C ARG A 98 5.73 5.46 -0.91
N VAL A 99 5.00 4.39 -1.18
CA VAL A 99 3.76 4.04 -0.46
C VAL A 99 4.02 3.84 1.05
N ALA A 100 5.17 3.29 1.43
CA ALA A 100 5.57 3.16 2.84
C ALA A 100 5.51 4.50 3.60
N ASP A 101 5.95 5.59 2.98
CA ASP A 101 5.97 6.92 3.62
C ASP A 101 4.58 7.56 3.69
N VAL A 102 3.69 7.25 2.74
CA VAL A 102 2.25 7.56 2.83
C VAL A 102 1.65 6.89 4.07
N LEU A 103 1.95 5.62 4.28
CA LEU A 103 1.41 4.80 5.37
C LEU A 103 1.89 5.25 6.75
N ARG A 104 3.05 5.92 6.87
CA ARG A 104 3.54 6.51 8.15
C ARG A 104 2.59 7.56 8.72
N GLN A 105 1.71 8.14 7.93
CA GLN A 105 0.76 9.17 8.34
C GLN A 105 -0.63 8.61 8.66
N VAL A 106 -0.85 7.31 8.45
CA VAL A 106 -2.12 6.65 8.71
C VAL A 106 -2.22 6.23 10.19
N PRO A 107 -3.32 6.53 10.88
CA PRO A 107 -3.53 6.13 12.27
C PRO A 107 -3.39 4.62 12.46
N GLY A 108 -2.76 4.18 13.55
CA GLY A 108 -2.59 2.78 13.88
C GLY A 108 -1.61 2.01 12.99
N VAL A 109 -1.01 2.65 11.99
CA VAL A 109 -0.02 2.05 11.10
C VAL A 109 1.39 2.33 11.59
N GLN A 110 2.21 1.30 11.62
CA GLN A 110 3.64 1.40 11.90
C GLN A 110 4.44 0.85 10.73
N VAL A 111 5.43 1.62 10.31
CA VAL A 111 6.34 1.26 9.21
C VAL A 111 7.74 1.11 9.79
N THR A 112 8.33 -0.06 9.58
CA THR A 112 9.69 -0.38 10.06
C THR A 112 10.58 -0.65 8.85
N GLN A 113 11.59 0.18 8.66
CA GLN A 113 12.60 0.03 7.61
C GLN A 113 13.91 -0.46 8.21
N SER A 114 14.47 -1.52 7.66
CA SER A 114 15.69 -2.17 8.14
C SER A 114 16.94 -1.62 7.45
N GLY A 115 17.10 -0.28 7.43
CA GLY A 115 18.29 0.36 6.86
C GLY A 115 18.00 1.53 5.92
N SER A 116 18.83 1.66 4.90
CA SER A 116 18.77 2.70 3.86
C SER A 116 17.60 2.48 2.88
N PRO A 117 17.31 3.43 1.98
CA PRO A 117 16.30 3.24 0.94
C PRO A 117 16.52 1.94 0.16
N GLY A 118 15.44 1.21 -0.07
CA GLY A 118 15.47 -0.11 -0.71
C GLY A 118 15.62 -1.29 0.25
N ALA A 119 16.07 -1.08 1.50
CA ALA A 119 16.08 -2.13 2.51
C ALA A 119 14.66 -2.52 2.94
N VAL A 120 14.49 -3.79 3.33
CA VAL A 120 13.19 -4.37 3.73
C VAL A 120 12.39 -3.42 4.58
N THR A 121 11.17 -3.15 4.16
CA THR A 121 10.25 -2.20 4.80
C THR A 121 8.92 -2.88 5.09
N ASP A 122 8.71 -3.15 6.35
CA ASP A 122 7.53 -3.81 6.90
C ASP A 122 6.46 -2.80 7.31
N VAL A 123 5.20 -3.20 7.12
CA VAL A 123 4.03 -2.44 7.56
C VAL A 123 3.18 -3.29 8.48
N SER A 124 2.81 -2.76 9.62
CA SER A 124 1.90 -3.39 10.56
C SER A 124 0.78 -2.44 10.98
N ILE A 125 -0.41 -2.99 11.22
CA ILE A 125 -1.61 -2.23 11.56
C ILE A 125 -2.07 -2.63 12.97
N ARG A 126 -2.23 -1.65 13.88
CA ARG A 126 -2.73 -1.86 15.26
C ARG A 126 -1.95 -2.95 16.00
N GLY A 127 -0.61 -2.96 15.90
CA GLY A 127 0.24 -3.94 16.56
C GLY A 127 0.22 -5.36 15.94
N ALA A 128 -0.42 -5.58 14.79
CA ALA A 128 -0.31 -6.84 14.06
C ALA A 128 1.10 -7.03 13.50
N THR A 129 1.46 -8.27 13.19
CA THR A 129 2.71 -8.54 12.46
C THR A 129 2.57 -8.15 10.98
N PRO A 130 3.67 -7.93 10.23
CA PRO A 130 3.60 -7.67 8.80
C PRO A 130 2.87 -8.75 7.99
N SER A 131 3.00 -10.03 8.38
CA SER A 131 2.29 -11.15 7.76
C SER A 131 0.78 -11.21 8.09
N GLN A 132 0.33 -10.42 9.04
CA GLN A 132 -1.09 -10.23 9.41
C GLN A 132 -1.70 -8.97 8.77
N THR A 133 -0.96 -8.28 7.91
CA THR A 133 -1.42 -7.12 7.13
C THR A 133 -1.55 -7.53 5.67
N LEU A 134 -2.77 -7.57 5.16
CA LEU A 134 -3.02 -7.88 3.75
C LEU A 134 -2.70 -6.66 2.88
N VAL A 135 -1.98 -6.88 1.80
CA VAL A 135 -1.65 -5.84 0.82
C VAL A 135 -2.25 -6.19 -0.52
N LEU A 136 -3.00 -5.24 -1.06
CA LEU A 136 -3.62 -5.32 -2.38
C LEU A 136 -3.04 -4.24 -3.29
N ILE A 137 -2.83 -4.57 -4.55
CA ILE A 137 -2.60 -3.62 -5.63
C ILE A 137 -3.71 -3.83 -6.65
N ASP A 138 -4.52 -2.79 -6.87
CA ASP A 138 -5.71 -2.85 -7.74
C ASP A 138 -6.64 -4.04 -7.40
N GLY A 139 -6.77 -4.32 -6.08
CA GLY A 139 -7.58 -5.41 -5.54
C GLY A 139 -6.96 -6.82 -5.64
N VAL A 140 -5.72 -6.94 -6.16
CA VAL A 140 -4.98 -8.21 -6.23
C VAL A 140 -4.06 -8.36 -5.03
N GLU A 141 -4.13 -9.48 -4.33
CA GLU A 141 -3.24 -9.80 -3.21
C GLU A 141 -1.80 -9.98 -3.68
N VAL A 142 -0.87 -9.30 -3.00
CA VAL A 142 0.57 -9.29 -3.34
C VAL A 142 1.48 -9.72 -2.21
N ASN A 143 0.95 -10.20 -1.10
CA ASN A 143 1.77 -10.79 -0.02
C ASN A 143 2.54 -12.00 -0.52
N ALA A 144 3.85 -12.05 -0.22
CA ALA A 144 4.70 -13.16 -0.63
C ALA A 144 4.28 -14.47 0.05
N GLY A 145 4.24 -15.57 -0.69
CA GLY A 145 3.90 -16.89 -0.15
C GLY A 145 4.92 -17.40 0.85
N ALA A 146 6.21 -17.08 0.66
CA ALA A 146 7.30 -17.47 1.54
C ALA A 146 7.06 -17.01 2.98
N THR A 147 6.94 -15.70 3.17
CA THR A 147 6.90 -15.05 4.49
C THR A 147 5.49 -14.63 4.93
N GLY A 148 4.53 -14.59 4.01
CA GLY A 148 3.20 -14.05 4.24
C GLY A 148 3.13 -12.53 4.30
N SER A 149 4.23 -11.80 4.16
CA SER A 149 4.30 -10.32 4.20
C SER A 149 4.58 -9.73 2.82
N PHE A 150 4.41 -8.42 2.69
CA PHE A 150 4.81 -7.65 1.51
C PHE A 150 5.90 -6.65 1.88
N ASP A 151 6.96 -6.58 1.07
CA ASP A 151 8.04 -5.59 1.24
C ASP A 151 7.69 -4.30 0.51
N PHE A 152 7.41 -3.24 1.27
CA PHE A 152 7.07 -1.92 0.76
C PHE A 152 8.27 -1.07 0.32
N ALA A 153 9.49 -1.57 0.43
CA ALA A 153 10.71 -0.80 0.20
C ALA A 153 10.74 -0.08 -1.15
N ASN A 154 10.22 -0.75 -2.18
CA ASN A 154 10.38 -0.33 -3.57
C ASN A 154 9.05 -0.06 -4.29
N LEU A 155 7.92 0.06 -3.56
CA LEU A 155 6.63 0.38 -4.15
C LEU A 155 6.47 1.90 -4.28
N PRO A 156 6.57 2.47 -5.51
CA PRO A 156 6.46 3.91 -5.71
C PRO A 156 5.00 4.39 -5.66
N THR A 157 4.84 5.71 -5.53
CA THR A 157 3.52 6.39 -5.56
C THR A 157 3.11 6.87 -6.95
N ASP A 158 3.90 6.58 -7.98
CA ASP A 158 3.62 7.05 -9.33
C ASP A 158 2.38 6.39 -9.92
N ASN A 159 1.55 7.18 -10.60
CA ASN A 159 0.30 6.73 -11.21
C ASN A 159 -0.69 6.08 -10.22
N LEU A 160 -0.75 6.61 -9.00
CA LEU A 160 -1.75 6.20 -8.02
C LEU A 160 -2.93 7.18 -8.04
N ASP A 161 -4.13 6.65 -7.85
CA ASP A 161 -5.32 7.42 -7.52
C ASP A 161 -5.37 7.69 -6.01
N ARG A 162 -5.19 6.63 -5.22
CA ARG A 162 -5.21 6.69 -3.76
C ARG A 162 -4.67 5.43 -3.11
N VAL A 163 -4.43 5.54 -1.81
CA VAL A 163 -4.15 4.41 -0.91
C VAL A 163 -5.28 4.32 0.10
N GLU A 164 -5.97 3.18 0.15
CA GLU A 164 -7.02 2.88 1.12
C GLU A 164 -6.46 1.95 2.20
N VAL A 165 -6.71 2.27 3.47
CA VAL A 165 -6.27 1.44 4.61
C VAL A 165 -7.48 1.11 5.47
N LEU A 166 -7.97 -0.11 5.33
CA LEU A 166 -8.97 -0.70 6.22
C LEU A 166 -8.25 -1.17 7.49
N ARG A 167 -8.65 -0.67 8.65
CA ARG A 167 -8.09 -1.05 9.94
C ARG A 167 -9.04 -1.98 10.67
N GLY A 168 -8.49 -3.08 11.17
CA GLY A 168 -9.26 -4.18 11.72
C GLY A 168 -9.39 -5.35 10.75
N ALA A 169 -9.91 -6.47 11.23
CA ALA A 169 -9.93 -7.69 10.45
C ALA A 169 -10.81 -7.56 9.18
N GLY A 170 -10.23 -7.85 8.02
CA GLY A 170 -10.89 -7.85 6.72
C GLY A 170 -11.18 -9.25 6.17
N GLY A 171 -11.18 -10.27 7.03
CA GLY A 171 -11.28 -11.68 6.62
C GLY A 171 -12.57 -12.03 5.89
N SER A 172 -13.69 -11.36 6.21
CA SER A 172 -14.99 -11.62 5.58
C SER A 172 -15.06 -11.28 4.08
N LEU A 173 -14.18 -10.40 3.60
CA LEU A 173 -14.12 -10.03 2.18
C LEU A 173 -12.87 -10.58 1.49
N TYR A 174 -11.74 -10.58 2.20
CA TYR A 174 -10.43 -10.81 1.60
C TYR A 174 -9.77 -12.14 1.99
N GLY A 175 -10.28 -12.79 3.06
CA GLY A 175 -9.77 -14.08 3.54
C GLY A 175 -8.48 -13.94 4.34
N SER A 176 -7.48 -14.75 4.00
CA SER A 176 -6.23 -14.87 4.76
C SER A 176 -5.44 -13.56 4.82
N GLN A 177 -4.59 -13.43 5.87
CA GLN A 177 -3.66 -12.32 6.14
C GLN A 177 -4.30 -10.99 6.54
N ALA A 178 -5.62 -10.87 6.48
CA ALA A 178 -6.34 -9.65 6.85
C ALA A 178 -6.72 -9.63 8.35
N ILE A 179 -5.78 -9.93 9.26
CA ILE A 179 -5.98 -9.86 10.71
C ILE A 179 -5.85 -8.44 11.24
N GLY A 180 -4.76 -7.75 10.88
CA GLY A 180 -4.49 -6.37 11.29
C GLY A 180 -5.27 -5.35 10.50
N GLY A 181 -5.45 -5.63 9.22
CA GLY A 181 -6.11 -4.76 8.26
C GLY A 181 -5.71 -5.05 6.83
N VAL A 182 -6.19 -4.19 5.94
CA VAL A 182 -5.93 -4.27 4.49
C VAL A 182 -5.39 -2.93 4.01
N VAL A 183 -4.27 -2.96 3.30
CA VAL A 183 -3.75 -1.83 2.52
C VAL A 183 -4.06 -2.09 1.06
N ASN A 184 -4.81 -1.21 0.41
CA ASN A 184 -5.10 -1.31 -1.02
C ASN A 184 -4.56 -0.09 -1.75
N VAL A 185 -3.69 -0.33 -2.71
CA VAL A 185 -3.04 0.68 -3.56
C VAL A 185 -3.75 0.67 -4.90
N LEU A 186 -4.39 1.77 -5.26
CA LEU A 186 -5.25 1.88 -6.45
C LEU A 186 -4.58 2.75 -7.50
N SER A 187 -4.48 2.22 -8.73
CA SER A 187 -3.92 2.93 -9.89
C SER A 187 -4.89 3.97 -10.44
N GLN A 188 -4.34 5.10 -10.89
CA GLN A 188 -5.10 6.17 -11.51
C GLN A 188 -5.82 5.70 -12.78
N GLU A 189 -7.08 6.07 -12.93
CA GLU A 189 -7.80 5.99 -14.19
C GLU A 189 -7.43 7.20 -15.07
N GLY A 190 -7.23 6.96 -16.37
CA GLY A 190 -7.00 8.04 -17.31
C GLY A 190 -8.30 8.81 -17.56
N ASP A 191 -8.26 10.14 -17.51
CA ASP A 191 -9.40 11.00 -17.80
C ASP A 191 -8.94 12.29 -18.50
N GLY A 192 -9.88 12.95 -19.21
CA GLY A 192 -9.62 14.19 -19.93
C GLY A 192 -8.74 14.02 -21.17
N PRO A 193 -8.24 15.14 -21.74
CA PRO A 193 -7.37 15.10 -22.90
C PRO A 193 -6.04 14.41 -22.59
N PRO A 194 -5.37 13.84 -23.63
CA PRO A 194 -4.05 13.24 -23.47
C PRO A 194 -3.06 14.21 -22.80
N SER A 195 -2.44 13.76 -21.73
CA SER A 195 -1.47 14.53 -20.96
C SER A 195 -0.23 13.69 -20.64
N ALA A 196 0.90 14.34 -20.47
CA ALA A 196 2.14 13.72 -20.04
C ALA A 196 2.84 14.58 -18.99
N SER A 197 3.61 13.97 -18.12
CA SER A 197 4.48 14.72 -17.22
C SER A 197 5.86 14.11 -17.12
N VAL A 198 6.85 14.94 -16.82
CA VAL A 198 8.22 14.52 -16.53
C VAL A 198 8.67 15.21 -15.24
N LEU A 199 9.11 14.41 -14.26
CA LEU A 199 9.76 14.89 -13.06
C LEU A 199 11.22 14.45 -13.07
N SER A 200 12.11 15.40 -12.79
CA SER A 200 13.54 15.14 -12.62
C SER A 200 14.00 15.75 -11.30
N GLY A 201 14.49 14.92 -10.41
CA GLY A 201 14.98 15.31 -9.09
C GLY A 201 16.39 14.79 -8.82
N GLY A 202 17.15 15.56 -8.03
CA GLY A 202 18.45 15.19 -7.53
C GLY A 202 18.65 15.60 -6.09
N GLY A 203 19.45 14.84 -5.34
CA GLY A 203 19.60 15.06 -3.92
C GLY A 203 20.99 14.73 -3.38
N ASN A 204 21.14 14.88 -2.07
CA ASN A 204 22.34 14.39 -1.39
C ASN A 204 22.46 12.86 -1.50
N HIS A 205 23.61 12.30 -1.13
CA HIS A 205 23.93 10.87 -1.28
C HIS A 205 23.81 10.36 -2.72
N ALA A 206 24.13 11.22 -3.71
CA ALA A 206 23.97 10.94 -5.14
C ALA A 206 22.56 10.43 -5.51
N THR A 207 21.54 10.92 -4.80
CA THR A 207 20.16 10.54 -5.05
C THR A 207 19.68 11.12 -6.38
N SER A 208 19.07 10.30 -7.22
CA SER A 208 18.39 10.66 -8.46
C SER A 208 16.99 10.07 -8.47
N ASP A 209 16.00 10.89 -8.86
CA ASP A 209 14.60 10.49 -8.98
C ASP A 209 14.05 11.00 -10.31
N GLN A 210 13.65 10.08 -11.19
CA GLN A 210 13.22 10.37 -12.57
C GLN A 210 11.89 9.68 -12.83
N ILE A 211 10.85 10.45 -13.17
CA ILE A 211 9.50 9.93 -13.36
C ILE A 211 8.94 10.50 -14.68
N GLY A 212 8.39 9.63 -15.49
CA GLY A 212 7.58 9.99 -16.66
C GLY A 212 6.19 9.41 -16.52
N THR A 213 5.13 10.22 -16.73
CA THR A 213 3.74 9.75 -16.67
C THR A 213 3.01 10.11 -17.95
N VAL A 214 2.02 9.31 -18.31
CA VAL A 214 1.05 9.60 -19.36
C VAL A 214 -0.34 9.26 -18.87
N SER A 215 -1.34 10.06 -19.20
CA SER A 215 -2.75 9.75 -18.91
C SER A 215 -3.67 10.46 -19.89
N GLY A 216 -4.89 9.95 -20.06
CA GLY A 216 -5.89 10.58 -20.91
C GLY A 216 -7.01 9.65 -21.30
N ALA A 217 -7.98 10.21 -22.06
CA ALA A 217 -9.06 9.46 -22.66
C ALA A 217 -9.19 9.84 -24.14
N ASP A 218 -9.44 8.84 -24.99
CA ASP A 218 -9.77 9.01 -26.41
C ASP A 218 -10.98 8.13 -26.77
N GLY A 219 -12.13 8.76 -26.90
CA GLY A 219 -13.40 8.06 -27.09
C GLY A 219 -13.71 7.13 -25.92
N ASN A 220 -13.73 5.83 -26.19
CA ASN A 220 -14.04 4.80 -25.19
C ASN A 220 -12.81 4.25 -24.47
N LEU A 221 -11.60 4.68 -24.84
CA LEU A 221 -10.36 4.22 -24.25
C LEU A 221 -9.84 5.24 -23.25
N HIS A 222 -9.70 4.82 -22.01
CA HIS A 222 -9.05 5.54 -20.93
C HIS A 222 -7.72 4.85 -20.62
N TYR A 223 -6.66 5.61 -20.39
CA TYR A 223 -5.34 5.04 -20.14
C TYR A 223 -4.52 5.90 -19.19
N SER A 224 -3.72 5.23 -18.37
CA SER A 224 -2.71 5.87 -17.55
C SER A 224 -1.49 4.98 -17.42
N GLY A 225 -0.34 5.57 -17.17
CA GLY A 225 0.88 4.83 -16.93
C GLY A 225 2.03 5.71 -16.46
N ALA A 226 2.99 5.05 -15.81
CA ALA A 226 4.23 5.70 -15.39
C ALA A 226 5.44 4.79 -15.60
N VAL A 227 6.58 5.42 -15.81
CA VAL A 227 7.91 4.86 -15.68
C VAL A 227 8.68 5.69 -14.68
N SER A 228 9.28 5.05 -13.68
CA SER A 228 10.13 5.74 -12.71
C SER A 228 11.43 4.99 -12.47
N TYR A 229 12.48 5.76 -12.22
CA TYR A 229 13.79 5.26 -11.83
C TYR A 229 14.33 6.07 -10.68
N PHE A 230 14.58 5.38 -9.57
CA PHE A 230 15.19 5.93 -8.37
C PHE A 230 16.55 5.30 -8.13
N SER A 231 17.55 6.10 -7.73
CA SER A 231 18.86 5.58 -7.32
C SER A 231 19.47 6.44 -6.20
N THR A 232 20.26 5.81 -5.34
CA THR A 232 21.02 6.49 -4.27
C THR A 232 22.26 5.69 -3.88
N GLU A 233 23.30 6.37 -3.40
CA GLU A 233 24.47 5.72 -2.81
C GLU A 233 24.26 5.35 -1.33
N GLY A 234 23.12 5.76 -0.72
CA GLY A 234 22.79 5.47 0.67
C GLY A 234 23.55 6.35 1.67
N TYR A 235 23.41 6.04 2.97
CA TYR A 235 23.91 6.87 4.08
C TYR A 235 25.14 6.30 4.78
N ARG A 236 25.49 5.05 4.48
CA ARG A 236 26.59 4.32 5.10
C ARG A 236 27.81 4.35 4.19
N PRO A 237 29.01 4.26 4.77
CA PRO A 237 30.23 4.36 3.98
C PRO A 237 30.53 3.12 3.12
N VAL A 238 29.81 2.00 3.31
CA VAL A 238 30.10 0.73 2.66
C VAL A 238 28.81 0.03 2.27
N ASN A 239 28.69 -0.35 0.99
CA ASN A 239 27.69 -1.28 0.46
C ASN A 239 26.23 -0.89 0.83
N ASP A 240 25.84 0.36 0.53
CA ASP A 240 24.54 0.93 0.97
C ASP A 240 23.73 1.51 -0.20
N ASN A 241 24.17 1.29 -1.44
CA ASN A 241 23.50 1.80 -2.63
C ASN A 241 22.23 1.00 -2.95
N SER A 242 21.27 1.68 -3.53
CA SER A 242 20.09 1.03 -4.10
C SER A 242 19.62 1.71 -5.38
N ASP A 243 19.05 0.92 -6.28
CA ASP A 243 18.35 1.39 -7.46
C ASP A 243 17.02 0.63 -7.62
N ASN A 244 16.03 1.32 -8.18
CA ASN A 244 14.69 0.78 -8.40
C ASN A 244 14.14 1.32 -9.72
N LEU A 245 13.72 0.41 -10.61
CA LEU A 245 12.95 0.70 -11.82
C LEU A 245 11.53 0.25 -11.60
N ALA A 246 10.56 1.13 -11.86
CA ALA A 246 9.15 0.79 -11.81
C ALA A 246 8.46 1.16 -13.13
N LEU A 247 7.59 0.26 -13.57
CA LEU A 247 6.69 0.46 -14.70
C LEU A 247 5.28 0.09 -14.23
N ASN A 248 4.31 0.94 -14.50
CA ASN A 248 2.91 0.63 -14.23
C ASN A 248 2.01 1.21 -15.31
N GLY A 249 0.86 0.58 -15.50
CA GLY A 249 -0.13 1.03 -16.46
C GLY A 249 -1.50 0.45 -16.19
N ARG A 250 -2.52 1.23 -16.53
CA ARG A 250 -3.92 0.88 -16.50
C ARG A 250 -4.57 1.28 -17.82
N LEU A 251 -5.42 0.41 -18.34
CA LEU A 251 -6.25 0.63 -19.52
C LEU A 251 -7.70 0.28 -19.17
N ASP A 252 -8.63 1.17 -19.47
CA ASP A 252 -10.06 0.96 -19.34
C ASP A 252 -10.71 1.18 -20.69
N TYR A 253 -11.47 0.20 -21.19
CA TYR A 253 -12.18 0.29 -22.45
C TYR A 253 -13.67 0.11 -22.24
N HIS A 254 -14.44 1.16 -22.51
CA HIS A 254 -15.90 1.19 -22.40
C HIS A 254 -16.54 0.58 -23.63
N LEU A 255 -17.09 -0.62 -23.50
CA LEU A 255 -17.82 -1.31 -24.57
C LEU A 255 -19.32 -1.05 -24.43
N GLY A 256 -19.79 0.08 -25.00
CA GLY A 256 -21.12 0.61 -24.76
C GLY A 256 -21.26 1.21 -23.35
N ASP A 257 -22.52 1.31 -22.88
CA ASP A 257 -22.84 1.94 -21.60
C ASP A 257 -22.79 0.94 -20.42
N ASP A 258 -22.83 -0.34 -20.70
CA ASP A 258 -23.01 -1.38 -19.69
C ASP A 258 -21.75 -2.21 -19.39
N THR A 259 -20.67 -2.10 -20.19
CA THR A 259 -19.51 -2.98 -20.05
C THR A 259 -18.21 -2.18 -20.03
N VAL A 260 -17.36 -2.48 -19.05
CA VAL A 260 -15.99 -1.96 -18.98
C VAL A 260 -15.01 -3.12 -18.93
N LEU A 261 -14.01 -3.07 -19.82
CA LEU A 261 -12.86 -3.97 -19.80
C LEU A 261 -11.67 -3.24 -19.21
N ARG A 262 -11.04 -3.79 -18.16
CA ARG A 262 -9.88 -3.17 -17.52
C ARG A 262 -8.66 -4.07 -17.62
N GLY A 263 -7.51 -3.46 -17.85
CA GLY A 263 -6.21 -4.12 -17.84
C GLY A 263 -5.24 -3.38 -16.94
N PHE A 264 -4.54 -4.12 -16.07
CA PHE A 264 -3.54 -3.56 -15.17
C PHE A 264 -2.22 -4.31 -15.37
N ALA A 265 -1.12 -3.58 -15.39
CA ALA A 265 0.22 -4.13 -15.45
C ALA A 265 1.15 -3.36 -14.52
N ARG A 266 1.96 -4.08 -13.73
CA ARG A 266 3.00 -3.49 -12.89
C ARG A 266 4.25 -4.33 -12.93
N TYR A 267 5.40 -3.68 -13.06
CA TYR A 267 6.73 -4.29 -12.98
C TYR A 267 7.62 -3.46 -12.08
N LEU A 268 8.28 -4.10 -11.14
CA LEU A 268 9.29 -3.48 -10.27
C LEU A 268 10.57 -4.32 -10.35
N ALA A 269 11.71 -3.67 -10.48
CA ALA A 269 13.01 -4.31 -10.39
C ALA A 269 13.94 -3.45 -9.54
N SER A 270 14.45 -4.02 -8.46
CA SER A 270 15.35 -3.32 -7.56
C SER A 270 16.62 -4.11 -7.30
N ASN A 271 17.74 -3.40 -7.15
CA ASN A 271 18.99 -3.93 -6.62
C ASN A 271 19.33 -3.13 -5.37
N VAL A 272 19.60 -3.83 -4.28
CA VAL A 272 19.84 -3.23 -2.98
C VAL A 272 21.09 -3.84 -2.38
N SER A 273 22.01 -3.00 -1.98
CA SER A 273 23.16 -3.38 -1.19
C SER A 273 22.79 -3.36 0.29
N LEU A 274 23.11 -4.43 1.01
CA LEU A 274 22.69 -4.64 2.39
C LEU A 274 23.92 -4.70 3.31
N PRO A 275 24.32 -3.56 3.90
CA PRO A 275 25.40 -3.56 4.86
C PRO A 275 24.93 -4.18 6.18
N ASN A 276 24.82 -5.51 6.23
CA ASN A 276 24.42 -6.25 7.41
C ASN A 276 25.42 -6.04 8.54
N LEU A 277 24.94 -5.99 9.77
CA LEU A 277 25.80 -6.00 10.93
C LEU A 277 26.45 -7.35 11.10
N ASN A 278 27.73 -7.35 11.49
CA ASN A 278 28.39 -8.54 11.97
C ASN A 278 27.65 -9.10 13.19
N VAL A 279 27.09 -10.29 13.03
CA VAL A 279 26.26 -10.96 14.05
C VAL A 279 27.01 -11.13 15.38
N PHE A 280 28.36 -11.14 15.37
CA PHE A 280 29.19 -11.45 16.52
C PHE A 280 29.96 -10.25 17.10
N SER A 281 30.27 -9.24 16.31
CA SER A 281 31.00 -8.06 16.79
C SER A 281 30.13 -6.80 16.86
N GLY A 282 28.94 -6.82 16.30
CA GLY A 282 27.99 -5.71 16.35
C GLY A 282 28.38 -4.43 15.60
N SER A 283 29.54 -4.40 14.94
CA SER A 283 30.09 -3.16 14.38
C SER A 283 30.60 -3.22 12.94
N ALA A 284 30.89 -4.39 12.41
CA ALA A 284 31.39 -4.51 11.03
C ALA A 284 30.23 -4.57 10.02
N LEU A 285 30.35 -3.81 8.93
CA LEU A 285 29.41 -3.83 7.81
C LEU A 285 29.84 -4.89 6.80
N ASP A 286 28.86 -5.58 6.22
CA ASP A 286 29.10 -6.53 5.13
C ASP A 286 29.29 -5.77 3.80
N PRO A 287 30.48 -5.82 3.18
CA PRO A 287 30.72 -5.14 1.92
C PRO A 287 30.17 -5.88 0.69
N THR A 288 29.58 -7.07 0.87
CA THR A 288 29.29 -8.01 -0.23
C THR A 288 27.83 -8.41 -0.34
N ALA A 289 27.00 -8.12 0.66
CA ALA A 289 25.61 -8.53 0.65
C ALA A 289 24.78 -7.68 -0.33
N HIS A 290 24.11 -8.36 -1.24
CA HIS A 290 23.22 -7.76 -2.25
C HIS A 290 21.90 -8.50 -2.31
N GLN A 291 20.84 -7.77 -2.58
CA GLN A 291 19.51 -8.29 -2.83
C GLN A 291 18.99 -7.74 -4.15
N ARG A 292 18.47 -8.62 -4.99
CA ARG A 292 17.69 -8.26 -6.17
C ARG A 292 16.26 -8.74 -5.98
N ASN A 293 15.31 -7.87 -6.24
CA ASN A 293 13.90 -8.20 -6.19
C ASN A 293 13.24 -7.82 -7.51
N GLU A 294 12.54 -8.77 -8.12
CA GLU A 294 11.72 -8.55 -9.31
C GLU A 294 10.28 -8.89 -8.97
N PHE A 295 9.36 -7.97 -9.26
CA PHE A 295 7.94 -8.11 -9.04
C PHE A 295 7.17 -7.84 -10.33
N MET A 296 6.20 -8.69 -10.65
CA MET A 296 5.31 -8.55 -11.79
C MET A 296 3.87 -8.81 -11.36
N LEU A 297 2.97 -7.96 -11.81
CA LEU A 297 1.52 -8.14 -11.66
C LEU A 297 0.85 -7.83 -12.99
N PHE A 298 -0.04 -8.74 -13.42
CA PHE A 298 -0.96 -8.52 -14.52
C PHE A 298 -2.37 -8.89 -14.06
N LYS A 299 -3.35 -8.04 -14.37
CA LYS A 299 -4.76 -8.29 -14.10
C LYS A 299 -5.58 -7.90 -15.31
N GLY A 300 -6.52 -8.75 -15.70
CA GLY A 300 -7.60 -8.43 -16.63
C GLY A 300 -8.94 -8.52 -15.90
N GLU A 301 -9.81 -7.55 -16.12
CA GLU A 301 -11.12 -7.47 -15.46
C GLU A 301 -12.22 -7.10 -16.45
N VAL A 302 -13.36 -7.67 -16.27
CA VAL A 302 -14.61 -7.34 -16.98
C VAL A 302 -15.64 -6.95 -15.95
N GLU A 303 -16.23 -5.79 -16.10
CA GLU A 303 -17.37 -5.31 -15.35
C GLU A 303 -18.55 -5.16 -16.32
N HIS A 304 -19.72 -5.73 -15.95
CA HIS A 304 -20.91 -5.65 -16.78
C HIS A 304 -22.17 -5.42 -15.95
N HIS A 305 -22.95 -4.44 -16.35
CA HIS A 305 -24.26 -4.12 -15.80
C HIS A 305 -25.36 -4.87 -16.55
N PHE A 306 -26.02 -5.84 -15.91
CA PHE A 306 -27.23 -6.47 -16.43
C PHE A 306 -28.47 -5.66 -16.05
N GLY A 307 -28.71 -4.58 -16.77
CA GLY A 307 -29.72 -3.59 -16.45
C GLY A 307 -29.39 -2.78 -15.20
N GLU A 308 -30.40 -2.30 -14.48
CA GLU A 308 -30.24 -1.37 -13.35
C GLU A 308 -29.87 -2.05 -12.02
N TYR A 309 -30.07 -3.37 -11.91
CA TYR A 309 -30.07 -4.03 -10.60
C TYR A 309 -28.96 -5.06 -10.39
N LEU A 310 -28.32 -5.51 -11.44
CA LEU A 310 -27.30 -6.56 -11.32
C LEU A 310 -26.00 -6.10 -11.98
N LEU A 311 -24.96 -5.97 -11.17
CA LEU A 311 -23.59 -5.76 -11.59
C LEU A 311 -22.81 -7.07 -11.43
N MET A 312 -22.03 -7.44 -12.42
CA MET A 312 -21.09 -8.55 -12.37
C MET A 312 -19.67 -8.02 -12.64
N CYS A 313 -18.74 -8.43 -11.81
CA CYS A 313 -17.30 -8.19 -12.00
C CYS A 313 -16.60 -9.56 -12.05
N ALA A 314 -15.77 -9.79 -13.07
CA ALA A 314 -14.94 -10.97 -13.18
C ALA A 314 -13.51 -10.58 -13.51
N ASN A 315 -12.53 -11.14 -12.83
CA ASN A 315 -11.13 -10.86 -13.11
C ASN A 315 -10.28 -12.15 -13.09
N ALA A 316 -9.13 -12.05 -13.73
CA ALA A 316 -8.06 -13.03 -13.66
C ALA A 316 -6.73 -12.29 -13.52
N TYR A 317 -5.83 -12.85 -12.72
CA TYR A 317 -4.55 -12.20 -12.45
C TYR A 317 -3.38 -13.18 -12.34
N PHE A 318 -2.20 -12.62 -12.51
CA PHE A 318 -0.91 -13.29 -12.31
C PHE A 318 0.00 -12.37 -11.52
N VAL A 319 0.60 -12.88 -10.44
CA VAL A 319 1.62 -12.20 -9.65
C VAL A 319 2.84 -13.09 -9.61
N ARG A 320 4.03 -12.49 -9.78
CA ARG A 320 5.30 -13.16 -9.58
C ARG A 320 6.25 -12.25 -8.80
N GLN A 321 6.90 -12.83 -7.81
CA GLN A 321 8.01 -12.24 -7.08
C GLN A 321 9.22 -13.15 -7.25
N ASP A 322 10.39 -12.61 -7.51
CA ASP A 322 11.66 -13.35 -7.60
C ASP A 322 12.70 -12.61 -6.74
N LEU A 323 12.89 -13.08 -5.53
CA LEU A 323 13.87 -12.54 -4.59
C LEU A 323 15.17 -13.32 -4.73
N ARG A 324 16.29 -12.62 -4.89
CA ARG A 324 17.63 -13.19 -4.87
C ARG A 324 18.51 -12.42 -3.90
N ALA A 325 19.06 -13.11 -2.92
CA ALA A 325 20.00 -12.56 -1.98
C ALA A 325 21.35 -13.28 -2.11
N THR A 326 22.43 -12.51 -2.11
CA THR A 326 23.80 -13.03 -2.18
C THR A 326 24.67 -12.32 -1.17
N SER A 327 25.55 -13.03 -0.49
CA SER A 327 26.63 -12.45 0.30
C SER A 327 27.82 -13.40 0.36
N THR A 328 29.04 -12.87 0.45
CA THR A 328 30.22 -13.72 0.54
C THR A 328 30.47 -14.14 1.98
N PRO A 329 30.59 -15.44 2.29
CA PRO A 329 30.94 -15.89 3.63
C PRO A 329 32.32 -15.33 4.04
N TYR A 330 32.38 -14.74 5.23
CA TYR A 330 33.54 -14.00 5.70
C TYR A 330 33.72 -14.32 7.21
N PRO A 331 34.92 -14.42 7.75
CA PRO A 331 35.10 -14.79 9.15
C PRO A 331 34.28 -13.88 10.08
N GLY A 332 33.29 -14.46 10.78
CA GLY A 332 32.35 -13.75 11.62
C GLY A 332 31.02 -13.39 10.97
N PHE A 333 30.82 -13.70 9.69
CA PHE A 333 29.55 -13.50 8.99
C PHE A 333 28.89 -14.82 8.58
N ILE A 334 27.56 -14.83 8.61
CA ILE A 334 26.76 -15.81 7.88
C ILE A 334 26.62 -15.25 6.47
N GLY A 335 27.13 -15.99 5.49
CA GLY A 335 26.99 -15.64 4.08
C GLY A 335 26.06 -16.60 3.38
N SER A 336 25.24 -16.10 2.46
CA SER A 336 24.54 -16.91 1.48
C SER A 336 25.28 -16.82 0.15
N GLU A 337 25.69 -17.94 -0.45
CA GLU A 337 26.25 -17.92 -1.80
C GLU A 337 25.18 -17.48 -2.79
N GLU A 338 23.99 -18.04 -2.67
CA GLU A 338 22.80 -17.64 -3.41
C GLU A 338 21.58 -18.12 -2.61
N ASP A 339 20.64 -17.23 -2.39
CA ASP A 339 19.29 -17.55 -1.91
C ASP A 339 18.31 -16.97 -2.91
N ARG A 340 17.58 -17.86 -3.59
CA ARG A 340 16.61 -17.47 -4.60
C ARG A 340 15.23 -18.02 -4.24
N VAL A 341 14.25 -17.14 -4.15
CA VAL A 341 12.89 -17.48 -3.78
C VAL A 341 11.92 -16.94 -4.83
N PRO A 342 11.70 -17.63 -5.96
CA PRO A 342 10.59 -17.33 -6.87
C PRO A 342 9.27 -17.78 -6.24
N ASP A 343 8.31 -16.88 -6.26
CA ASP A 343 6.94 -17.04 -5.78
C ASP A 343 5.96 -16.62 -6.88
N GLU A 344 5.03 -17.49 -7.22
CA GLU A 344 4.02 -17.22 -8.24
C GLU A 344 2.61 -17.45 -7.66
N THR A 345 1.71 -16.53 -7.94
CA THR A 345 0.29 -16.64 -7.63
C THR A 345 -0.53 -16.40 -8.89
N ARG A 346 -1.44 -17.31 -9.19
CA ARG A 346 -2.45 -17.15 -10.23
C ARG A 346 -3.82 -17.24 -9.58
N GLY A 347 -4.71 -16.36 -9.97
CA GLY A 347 -6.03 -16.38 -9.38
C GLY A 347 -7.07 -15.71 -10.26
N GLY A 348 -8.30 -15.77 -9.79
CA GLY A 348 -9.42 -15.13 -10.41
C GLY A 348 -10.58 -15.01 -9.42
N LEU A 349 -11.43 -14.04 -9.69
CA LEU A 349 -12.54 -13.65 -8.86
C LEU A 349 -13.76 -13.43 -9.75
N ILE A 350 -14.92 -13.87 -9.31
CA ILE A 350 -16.20 -13.49 -9.87
C ILE A 350 -17.06 -12.95 -8.73
N GLU A 351 -17.57 -11.75 -8.91
CA GLU A 351 -18.44 -11.06 -7.96
C GLU A 351 -19.74 -10.64 -8.63
N THR A 352 -20.81 -10.64 -7.87
CA THR A 352 -22.09 -10.06 -8.30
C THR A 352 -22.65 -9.18 -7.21
N VAL A 353 -23.16 -8.02 -7.61
CA VAL A 353 -23.87 -7.10 -6.75
C VAL A 353 -25.29 -6.97 -7.23
N PHE A 354 -26.24 -7.36 -6.40
CA PHE A 354 -27.66 -7.21 -6.67
C PHE A 354 -28.24 -6.06 -5.84
N THR A 355 -28.70 -5.01 -6.50
CA THR A 355 -29.42 -3.88 -5.88
C THR A 355 -30.92 -4.19 -5.86
N TRP A 356 -31.52 -4.18 -4.67
CA TRP A 356 -32.92 -4.55 -4.51
C TRP A 356 -33.85 -3.43 -4.99
N PRO A 357 -34.67 -3.64 -6.02
CA PRO A 357 -35.53 -2.56 -6.55
C PRO A 357 -36.68 -2.18 -5.64
N TRP A 358 -37.06 -3.06 -4.68
CA TRP A 358 -38.17 -2.84 -3.75
C TRP A 358 -37.75 -2.26 -2.40
N PHE A 359 -36.44 -2.24 -2.11
CA PHE A 359 -35.89 -1.77 -0.84
C PHE A 359 -34.74 -0.83 -1.12
N GLU A 360 -35.01 0.47 -1.03
CA GLU A 360 -34.00 1.50 -1.25
C GLU A 360 -32.81 1.33 -0.30
N GLY A 361 -31.59 1.34 -0.84
CA GLY A 361 -30.36 1.17 -0.08
C GLY A 361 -30.06 -0.28 0.38
N PHE A 362 -30.75 -1.27 -0.22
CA PHE A 362 -30.41 -2.69 0.01
C PHE A 362 -29.60 -3.25 -1.16
N ARG A 363 -28.43 -3.81 -0.85
CA ARG A 363 -27.56 -4.45 -1.82
C ARG A 363 -27.05 -5.79 -1.28
N THR A 364 -26.95 -6.77 -2.15
CA THR A 364 -26.35 -8.07 -1.85
C THR A 364 -25.13 -8.28 -2.71
N LEU A 365 -23.98 -8.50 -2.09
CA LEU A 365 -22.74 -8.92 -2.73
C LEU A 365 -22.54 -10.42 -2.54
N THR A 366 -22.23 -11.12 -3.62
CA THR A 366 -21.75 -12.51 -3.55
C THR A 366 -20.53 -12.66 -4.42
N GLY A 367 -19.60 -13.49 -4.01
CA GLY A 367 -18.39 -13.72 -4.79
C GLY A 367 -17.80 -15.09 -4.59
N PHE A 368 -17.03 -15.50 -5.59
CA PHE A 368 -16.21 -16.71 -5.57
C PHE A 368 -14.78 -16.34 -5.99
N ASP A 369 -13.81 -16.79 -5.21
CA ASP A 369 -12.39 -16.51 -5.37
C ASP A 369 -11.60 -17.82 -5.46
N PHE A 370 -10.66 -17.88 -6.39
CA PHE A 370 -9.74 -19.00 -6.55
C PHE A 370 -8.30 -18.51 -6.67
N LYS A 371 -7.37 -19.15 -5.93
CA LYS A 371 -5.94 -18.87 -5.99
C LYS A 371 -5.12 -20.15 -6.05
N ASP A 372 -4.10 -20.16 -6.88
CA ASP A 372 -3.10 -21.20 -6.96
C ASP A 372 -1.71 -20.57 -6.76
N ARG A 373 -1.12 -20.84 -5.60
CA ARG A 373 0.20 -20.31 -5.20
C ARG A 373 1.25 -21.39 -5.35
N TRP A 374 2.37 -21.02 -5.89
CA TRP A 374 3.52 -21.88 -6.03
C TRP A 374 4.79 -21.15 -5.58
N ILE A 375 5.62 -21.84 -4.81
CA ILE A 375 6.89 -21.32 -4.33
C ILE A 375 7.99 -22.35 -4.52
N ARG A 376 9.19 -21.86 -4.78
CA ARG A 376 10.42 -22.62 -4.71
C ARG A 376 11.45 -21.79 -3.94
N SER A 377 12.14 -22.42 -2.99
CA SER A 377 13.27 -21.82 -2.30
C SER A 377 14.52 -22.63 -2.61
N ASP A 378 15.51 -21.98 -3.18
CA ASP A 378 16.81 -22.54 -3.52
C ASP A 378 17.89 -21.73 -2.78
N GLY A 379 18.22 -22.10 -1.55
CA GLY A 379 19.20 -21.39 -0.73
C GLY A 379 20.42 -22.23 -0.40
N ILE A 380 21.61 -21.65 -0.52
CA ILE A 380 22.87 -22.21 -0.03
C ILE A 380 23.44 -21.25 1.00
N PHE A 381 23.29 -21.60 2.27
CA PHE A 381 23.79 -20.82 3.39
C PHE A 381 25.11 -21.37 3.89
N LYS A 382 26.12 -20.52 4.02
CA LYS A 382 27.40 -20.85 4.63
C LYS A 382 27.61 -20.06 5.90
N PHE A 383 27.88 -20.70 7.00
CA PHE A 383 28.14 -20.06 8.28
C PHE A 383 29.37 -20.68 8.97
N ALA A 384 30.13 -19.85 9.67
CA ALA A 384 31.28 -20.31 10.41
C ALA A 384 30.84 -20.94 11.73
N ASN A 385 31.20 -22.20 11.94
CA ASN A 385 31.08 -22.83 13.27
C ASN A 385 32.16 -22.26 14.20
N PHE A 386 31.76 -21.78 15.38
CA PHE A 386 32.68 -21.17 16.38
C PHE A 386 33.39 -22.18 17.28
N THR A 387 33.17 -23.49 17.13
CA THR A 387 33.96 -24.49 17.84
C THR A 387 35.39 -24.54 17.25
N PRO A 388 36.45 -24.32 18.05
CA PRO A 388 37.81 -24.39 17.54
C PRO A 388 38.18 -25.80 17.08
N PRO A 389 38.77 -25.96 15.88
CA PRO A 389 39.03 -24.95 14.88
C PRO A 389 37.75 -24.56 14.11
N PRO A 390 37.56 -23.27 13.78
CA PRO A 390 36.36 -22.83 13.06
C PRO A 390 36.24 -23.55 11.72
N ARG A 391 35.07 -24.10 11.45
CA ARG A 391 34.75 -24.78 10.19
C ARG A 391 33.62 -24.02 9.51
N LEU A 392 33.72 -23.91 8.19
CA LEU A 392 32.60 -23.43 7.37
C LEU A 392 31.57 -24.57 7.24
N LEU A 393 30.40 -24.38 7.77
CA LEU A 393 29.25 -25.27 7.59
C LEU A 393 28.43 -24.78 6.41
N THR A 394 27.94 -25.71 5.60
CA THR A 394 27.01 -25.41 4.50
C THR A 394 25.66 -26.01 4.87
N SER A 395 24.63 -25.19 4.89
CA SER A 395 23.24 -25.62 4.95
C SER A 395 22.58 -25.35 3.60
N ILE A 396 21.84 -26.31 3.10
CA ILE A 396 21.13 -26.21 1.83
C ILE A 396 19.64 -26.16 2.17
N SER A 397 19.00 -25.04 1.85
CA SER A 397 17.55 -24.86 1.98
C SER A 397 16.93 -25.06 0.62
N LEU A 398 16.40 -26.26 0.37
CA LEU A 398 15.68 -26.57 -0.88
C LEU A 398 14.29 -27.07 -0.51
N PHE A 399 13.28 -26.28 -0.85
CA PHE A 399 11.91 -26.76 -0.79
C PHE A 399 11.07 -26.14 -1.90
N HIS A 400 10.03 -26.84 -2.27
CA HIS A 400 8.98 -26.32 -3.13
C HIS A 400 7.62 -26.66 -2.53
N ALA A 401 6.68 -25.74 -2.65
CA ALA A 401 5.34 -25.93 -2.13
C ALA A 401 4.31 -25.34 -3.08
N ARG A 402 3.10 -25.88 -3.02
CA ARG A 402 1.94 -25.38 -3.75
C ARG A 402 0.73 -25.41 -2.83
N ARG A 403 -0.08 -24.36 -2.92
CA ARG A 403 -1.32 -24.20 -2.17
C ARG A 403 -2.43 -23.77 -3.11
N GLN A 404 -3.53 -24.51 -3.09
CA GLN A 404 -4.77 -24.12 -3.75
C GLN A 404 -5.74 -23.62 -2.69
N GLU A 405 -6.31 -22.45 -2.96
CA GLU A 405 -7.26 -21.76 -2.10
C GLU A 405 -8.50 -21.44 -2.92
N TYR A 406 -9.66 -21.65 -2.35
CA TYR A 406 -10.95 -21.28 -2.93
C TYR A 406 -11.86 -20.74 -1.85
N ALA A 407 -12.66 -19.76 -2.18
CA ALA A 407 -13.55 -19.16 -1.22
C ALA A 407 -14.86 -18.71 -1.84
N GLY A 408 -15.92 -18.77 -1.03
CA GLY A 408 -17.19 -18.16 -1.33
C GLY A 408 -17.54 -17.15 -0.24
N TYR A 409 -18.11 -16.02 -0.61
CA TYR A 409 -18.54 -15.03 0.36
C TYR A 409 -19.86 -14.37 -0.01
N PHE A 410 -20.51 -13.88 1.03
CA PHE A 410 -21.81 -13.21 0.96
C PHE A 410 -21.76 -12.00 1.88
N GLU A 411 -22.26 -10.87 1.40
CA GLU A 411 -22.46 -9.66 2.19
C GLU A 411 -23.81 -9.03 1.85
N GLN A 412 -24.54 -8.62 2.87
CA GLN A 412 -25.80 -7.90 2.76
C GLN A 412 -25.65 -6.52 3.37
N GLU A 413 -25.93 -5.51 2.60
CA GLU A 413 -26.07 -4.14 3.06
C GLU A 413 -27.54 -3.77 3.13
N GLY A 414 -27.90 -2.96 4.11
CA GLY A 414 -29.25 -2.47 4.30
C GLY A 414 -29.29 -1.07 4.89
N SER A 415 -30.10 -0.22 4.29
CA SER A 415 -30.41 1.13 4.77
C SER A 415 -31.77 1.12 5.46
N PHE A 416 -31.80 1.53 6.72
CA PHE A 416 -33.00 1.54 7.56
C PHE A 416 -33.32 2.96 8.03
N LEU A 417 -34.59 3.19 8.40
CA LEU A 417 -35.06 4.47 8.93
C LEU A 417 -34.72 5.65 8.01
N ASN A 418 -34.93 5.49 6.70
CA ASN A 418 -34.61 6.48 5.67
C ASN A 418 -33.13 6.92 5.68
N GLY A 419 -32.20 5.97 5.73
CA GLY A 419 -30.77 6.25 5.71
C GLY A 419 -30.14 6.64 7.05
N HIS A 420 -30.91 6.61 8.14
CA HIS A 420 -30.39 6.95 9.48
C HIS A 420 -29.65 5.80 10.16
N VAL A 421 -29.82 4.57 9.68
CA VAL A 421 -29.10 3.39 10.17
C VAL A 421 -28.69 2.55 8.98
N LEU A 422 -27.39 2.42 8.77
CA LEU A 422 -26.80 1.59 7.72
C LEU A 422 -26.18 0.38 8.39
N VAL A 423 -26.55 -0.81 7.95
CA VAL A 423 -26.06 -2.09 8.50
C VAL A 423 -25.48 -2.91 7.39
N THR A 424 -24.28 -3.43 7.62
CA THR A 424 -23.63 -4.39 6.72
C THR A 424 -23.36 -5.67 7.52
N GLY A 425 -23.63 -6.83 6.93
CA GLY A 425 -23.34 -8.10 7.56
C GLY A 425 -23.06 -9.18 6.53
N GLY A 426 -22.07 -10.01 6.78
CA GLY A 426 -21.67 -11.03 5.84
C GLY A 426 -20.75 -12.07 6.45
N PHE A 427 -20.33 -13.01 5.62
CA PHE A 427 -19.34 -14.03 5.97
C PHE A 427 -18.61 -14.52 4.72
N ARG A 428 -17.44 -15.08 4.95
CA ARG A 428 -16.64 -15.78 3.94
C ARG A 428 -16.27 -17.15 4.46
N VAL A 429 -16.27 -18.14 3.55
CA VAL A 429 -15.78 -19.49 3.80
C VAL A 429 -14.60 -19.72 2.89
N ASP A 430 -13.44 -19.93 3.46
CA ASP A 430 -12.19 -20.23 2.75
C ASP A 430 -11.87 -21.71 2.88
N GLY A 431 -11.65 -22.38 1.75
CA GLY A 431 -11.13 -23.72 1.67
C GLY A 431 -9.66 -23.72 1.27
N ASN A 432 -8.85 -24.55 1.90
CA ASN A 432 -7.41 -24.59 1.68
C ASN A 432 -6.90 -26.02 1.65
N SER A 433 -6.01 -26.33 0.70
CA SER A 433 -5.46 -27.68 0.52
C SER A 433 -4.54 -28.15 1.64
N GLN A 434 -4.16 -27.28 2.61
CA GLN A 434 -3.18 -27.60 3.67
C GLN A 434 -3.81 -27.70 5.07
N PHE A 435 -4.80 -26.86 5.42
CA PHE A 435 -5.37 -26.82 6.77
C PHE A 435 -6.90 -26.92 6.84
N GLY A 436 -7.59 -27.09 5.68
CA GLY A 436 -9.04 -27.30 5.64
C GLY A 436 -9.82 -26.00 5.43
N GLU A 437 -10.87 -25.79 6.22
CA GLU A 437 -11.82 -24.70 6.04
C GLU A 437 -11.78 -23.71 7.21
N GLU A 438 -11.91 -22.42 6.90
CA GLU A 438 -12.05 -21.32 7.87
C GLU A 438 -13.25 -20.44 7.49
N VAL A 439 -13.95 -19.94 8.50
CA VAL A 439 -15.12 -19.06 8.34
C VAL A 439 -14.86 -17.73 9.02
N SER A 440 -15.04 -16.65 8.28
CA SER A 440 -14.82 -15.29 8.76
C SER A 440 -16.12 -14.46 8.67
N PRO A 441 -16.93 -14.38 9.73
CA PRO A 441 -18.10 -13.50 9.78
C PRO A 441 -17.69 -12.05 10.06
N ALA A 442 -18.50 -11.09 9.57
CA ALA A 442 -18.39 -9.69 9.91
C ALA A 442 -19.74 -9.00 9.91
N TRP A 443 -19.88 -7.96 10.73
CA TRP A 443 -20.98 -7.03 10.66
C TRP A 443 -20.53 -5.63 11.09
N SER A 444 -21.18 -4.62 10.55
CA SER A 444 -20.93 -3.24 10.91
C SER A 444 -22.21 -2.40 10.89
N VAL A 445 -22.17 -1.28 11.59
CA VAL A 445 -23.27 -0.30 11.63
C VAL A 445 -22.69 1.12 11.54
N ALA A 446 -23.33 1.95 10.70
CA ALA A 446 -23.11 3.39 10.67
C ALA A 446 -24.44 4.11 10.95
N ILE A 447 -24.40 5.14 11.81
CA ILE A 447 -25.55 5.92 12.22
C ILE A 447 -25.24 7.39 11.97
N PRO A 448 -25.64 7.95 10.80
CA PRO A 448 -25.48 9.36 10.49
C PRO A 448 -26.44 10.23 11.32
N LEU A 449 -25.91 10.99 12.25
CA LEU A 449 -26.63 11.98 13.07
C LEU A 449 -26.51 13.35 12.38
N THR A 450 -27.27 13.56 11.29
CA THR A 450 -27.13 14.72 10.39
C THR A 450 -27.31 16.06 11.09
N LYS A 451 -28.17 16.13 12.13
CA LYS A 451 -28.42 17.36 12.91
C LYS A 451 -27.18 17.88 13.65
N ILE A 452 -26.25 17.03 13.99
CA ILE A 452 -25.02 17.38 14.69
C ILE A 452 -23.78 17.06 13.87
N SER A 453 -23.95 16.77 12.57
CA SER A 453 -22.87 16.44 11.62
C SER A 453 -21.92 15.36 12.14
N THR A 454 -22.48 14.34 12.80
CA THR A 454 -21.72 13.25 13.43
C THR A 454 -22.21 11.91 12.90
N THR A 455 -21.27 11.01 12.56
CA THR A 455 -21.59 9.61 12.26
C THR A 455 -21.01 8.73 13.37
N LEU A 456 -21.85 7.95 14.03
CA LEU A 456 -21.42 6.87 14.93
C LEU A 456 -21.15 5.61 14.13
N ARG A 457 -20.13 4.86 14.53
CA ARG A 457 -19.73 3.59 13.87
C ARG A 457 -19.47 2.51 14.89
N GLY A 458 -19.74 1.28 14.46
CA GLY A 458 -19.35 0.10 15.23
C GLY A 458 -19.25 -1.11 14.33
N SER A 459 -18.28 -1.99 14.59
CA SER A 459 -18.11 -3.22 13.84
C SER A 459 -17.63 -4.38 14.72
N TYR A 460 -17.94 -5.58 14.26
CA TYR A 460 -17.34 -6.83 14.67
C TYR A 460 -16.86 -7.57 13.45
N THR A 461 -15.61 -7.99 13.46
CA THR A 461 -14.98 -8.65 12.32
C THR A 461 -14.11 -9.81 12.79
N GLU A 462 -14.14 -10.91 12.05
CA GLU A 462 -13.20 -12.01 12.21
C GLU A 462 -12.27 -12.09 11.01
N GLY A 463 -11.08 -12.62 11.24
CA GLY A 463 -10.08 -12.84 10.22
C GLY A 463 -9.16 -13.97 10.61
N PHE A 464 -8.43 -14.50 9.64
CA PHE A 464 -7.45 -15.53 9.87
C PHE A 464 -6.18 -15.27 9.06
N ARG A 465 -5.09 -15.95 9.42
CA ARG A 465 -3.87 -16.04 8.64
C ARG A 465 -3.46 -17.48 8.44
N ALA A 466 -3.39 -17.90 7.20
CA ALA A 466 -2.78 -19.17 6.83
C ALA A 466 -1.28 -19.15 7.18
N PRO A 467 -0.71 -20.26 7.67
CA PRO A 467 0.73 -20.36 7.85
C PRO A 467 1.47 -20.09 6.53
N ALA A 468 2.56 -19.33 6.58
CA ALA A 468 3.43 -19.08 5.44
C ALA A 468 4.18 -20.35 5.02
N PHE A 469 4.69 -20.39 3.80
CA PHE A 469 5.39 -21.58 3.33
C PHE A 469 6.69 -21.85 4.09
N ASP A 470 7.42 -20.80 4.50
CA ASP A 470 8.61 -20.94 5.33
C ASP A 470 8.30 -21.52 6.71
N GLU A 471 7.16 -21.09 7.30
CA GLU A 471 6.69 -21.62 8.59
C GLU A 471 6.33 -23.11 8.50
N LEU A 472 5.88 -23.57 7.34
CA LEU A 472 5.48 -24.97 7.11
C LEU A 472 6.63 -25.87 6.65
N PHE A 473 7.50 -25.39 5.77
CA PHE A 473 8.36 -26.24 4.96
C PHE A 473 9.84 -25.87 4.98
N PHE A 474 10.26 -24.76 5.63
CA PHE A 474 11.66 -24.41 5.69
C PHE A 474 12.47 -25.52 6.38
N PRO A 475 13.50 -26.07 5.74
CA PRO A 475 14.27 -27.21 6.28
C PRO A 475 14.84 -26.92 7.67
N GLY A 476 14.61 -27.83 8.62
CA GLY A 476 15.11 -27.73 9.99
C GLY A 476 14.40 -26.74 10.91
N PHE A 477 13.38 -26.01 10.40
CA PHE A 477 12.59 -25.04 11.15
C PHE A 477 11.06 -25.21 10.94
N GLY A 478 10.63 -25.54 9.75
CA GLY A 478 9.24 -25.59 9.35
C GLY A 478 8.45 -26.69 10.08
N ASN A 479 7.17 -26.43 10.35
CA ASN A 479 6.24 -27.36 10.99
C ASN A 479 4.98 -27.51 10.14
N PRO A 480 4.81 -28.62 9.42
CA PRO A 480 3.65 -28.83 8.55
C PRO A 480 2.31 -29.05 9.29
N ASN A 481 2.34 -29.14 10.63
CA ASN A 481 1.14 -29.33 11.47
C ASN A 481 0.59 -28.01 12.02
N LEU A 482 1.08 -26.86 11.57
CA LEU A 482 0.58 -25.57 12.02
C LEU A 482 -0.89 -25.37 11.62
N LYS A 483 -1.62 -24.76 12.57
CA LYS A 483 -2.98 -24.29 12.35
C LYS A 483 -2.99 -22.82 11.97
N PRO A 484 -4.02 -22.34 11.26
CA PRO A 484 -4.19 -20.92 11.02
C PRO A 484 -4.26 -20.12 12.34
N GLU A 485 -3.74 -18.90 12.30
CA GLU A 485 -4.06 -17.88 13.30
C GLU A 485 -5.46 -17.38 13.06
N VAL A 486 -6.24 -17.16 14.10
CA VAL A 486 -7.60 -16.62 14.01
C VAL A 486 -7.76 -15.42 14.92
N SER A 487 -8.47 -14.40 14.44
CA SER A 487 -8.70 -13.17 15.16
C SER A 487 -10.17 -12.81 15.24
N SER A 488 -10.54 -12.12 16.32
CA SER A 488 -11.80 -11.39 16.44
C SER A 488 -11.52 -9.97 16.90
N GLU A 489 -12.17 -8.99 16.29
CA GLU A 489 -11.99 -7.57 16.60
C GLU A 489 -13.33 -6.85 16.72
N TYR A 490 -13.40 -5.93 17.67
CA TYR A 490 -14.50 -4.99 17.88
C TYR A 490 -13.98 -3.58 17.73
N ASP A 491 -14.68 -2.77 16.94
CA ASP A 491 -14.46 -1.33 16.79
C ASP A 491 -15.68 -0.54 17.25
N GLY A 492 -15.42 0.63 17.81
CA GLY A 492 -16.47 1.60 18.10
C GLY A 492 -15.92 3.03 18.05
N GLY A 493 -16.65 3.93 17.40
CA GLY A 493 -16.14 5.28 17.23
C GLY A 493 -17.11 6.25 16.62
N PHE A 494 -16.64 7.47 16.38
CA PHE A 494 -17.41 8.50 15.73
C PHE A 494 -16.52 9.37 14.85
N THR A 495 -17.15 9.99 13.85
CA THR A 495 -16.59 11.13 13.10
C THR A 495 -17.56 12.29 13.21
N THR A 496 -17.07 13.45 13.65
CA THR A 496 -17.87 14.67 13.75
C THR A 496 -17.23 15.79 12.93
N ASN A 497 -18.05 16.53 12.18
CA ASN A 497 -17.66 17.75 11.49
C ASN A 497 -18.12 18.94 12.32
N ILE A 498 -17.20 19.84 12.66
CA ILE A 498 -17.44 21.04 13.47
C ILE A 498 -17.42 22.23 12.51
N GLY A 499 -18.63 22.59 12.01
CA GLY A 499 -18.75 23.50 10.90
C GLY A 499 -18.05 22.97 9.63
N GLU A 500 -17.58 23.89 8.77
CA GLU A 500 -16.90 23.53 7.50
C GLU A 500 -15.38 23.43 7.64
N ARG A 501 -14.83 23.71 8.82
CA ARG A 501 -13.39 23.92 9.00
C ARG A 501 -12.69 22.88 9.87
N ALA A 502 -13.43 22.13 10.66
CA ALA A 502 -12.82 21.17 11.57
C ALA A 502 -13.52 19.82 11.50
N SER A 503 -12.77 18.76 11.69
CA SER A 503 -13.30 17.42 11.88
C SER A 503 -12.50 16.68 12.97
N LEU A 504 -13.18 15.76 13.64
CA LEU A 504 -12.60 14.89 14.65
C LEU A 504 -13.13 13.48 14.46
N THR A 505 -12.23 12.54 14.27
CA THR A 505 -12.55 11.11 14.34
C THR A 505 -11.90 10.51 15.58
N ALA A 506 -12.65 9.71 16.33
CA ALA A 506 -12.13 8.92 17.44
C ALA A 506 -12.64 7.48 17.33
N THR A 507 -11.74 6.52 17.50
CA THR A 507 -12.05 5.08 17.42
C THR A 507 -11.38 4.35 18.58
N TYR A 508 -12.13 3.52 19.29
CA TYR A 508 -11.63 2.49 20.19
C TYR A 508 -11.71 1.15 19.48
N PHE A 509 -10.70 0.31 19.65
CA PHE A 509 -10.68 -1.04 19.12
C PHE A 509 -10.15 -2.04 20.15
N SER A 510 -10.59 -3.29 20.01
CA SER A 510 -10.12 -4.42 20.82
C SER A 510 -10.08 -5.68 19.98
N ARG A 511 -8.89 -6.26 19.84
CA ARG A 511 -8.62 -7.46 19.03
C ARG A 511 -8.02 -8.56 19.88
N ARG A 512 -8.45 -9.79 19.60
CA ARG A 512 -7.86 -11.02 20.12
C ARG A 512 -7.38 -11.89 18.99
N VAL A 513 -6.12 -12.33 19.04
CA VAL A 513 -5.53 -13.31 18.11
C VAL A 513 -5.24 -14.59 18.89
N LYS A 514 -5.67 -15.73 18.37
CA LYS A 514 -5.40 -17.08 18.88
C LYS A 514 -4.52 -17.86 17.91
N ASN A 515 -3.86 -18.92 18.42
CA ASN A 515 -2.97 -19.78 17.66
C ASN A 515 -1.82 -19.00 16.97
N LEU A 516 -1.35 -17.91 17.60
CA LEU A 516 -0.26 -17.11 17.04
C LEU A 516 0.93 -18.02 16.71
N ILE A 517 1.42 -17.95 15.49
CA ILE A 517 2.58 -18.70 15.03
C ILE A 517 3.84 -17.93 15.46
N VAL A 518 4.65 -18.62 16.25
CA VAL A 518 5.90 -18.07 16.81
C VAL A 518 6.98 -19.13 16.76
N THR A 519 8.23 -18.72 16.94
CA THR A 519 9.36 -19.64 17.09
C THR A 519 9.30 -20.31 18.46
N VAL A 520 9.21 -21.63 18.51
CA VAL A 520 9.17 -22.42 19.75
C VAL A 520 10.43 -23.30 19.87
N PRO A 521 10.93 -23.56 21.11
CA PRO A 521 12.04 -24.47 21.28
C PRO A 521 11.64 -25.91 20.93
N CYS A 522 12.52 -26.62 20.25
CA CYS A 522 12.38 -28.03 19.95
C CYS A 522 13.67 -28.82 20.25
N LYS A 523 13.59 -30.15 20.30
CA LYS A 523 14.75 -30.98 20.47
C LYS A 523 15.54 -31.09 19.17
N VAL A 524 16.83 -30.71 19.21
CA VAL A 524 17.70 -30.78 18.04
C VAL A 524 17.66 -32.18 17.43
N GLY A 525 17.36 -32.25 16.13
CA GLY A 525 17.17 -33.44 15.34
C GLY A 525 16.97 -33.11 13.86
N PRO A 526 16.69 -34.10 13.00
CA PRO A 526 16.58 -33.89 11.56
C PRO A 526 15.44 -32.92 11.15
N THR A 527 14.41 -32.80 11.95
CA THR A 527 13.27 -31.88 11.72
C THR A 527 13.40 -30.57 12.48
N CYS A 528 14.41 -30.43 13.33
CA CYS A 528 14.67 -29.25 14.16
C CYS A 528 16.18 -29.06 14.28
N GLU A 529 16.82 -28.59 13.22
CA GLU A 529 18.28 -28.46 13.19
C GLU A 529 18.79 -27.29 14.04
N PHE A 530 17.97 -26.23 14.17
CA PHE A 530 18.35 -25.00 14.84
C PHE A 530 17.96 -24.95 16.33
N GLY A 531 17.37 -26.05 16.89
CA GLY A 531 16.86 -26.08 18.26
C GLY A 531 15.58 -25.25 18.48
N SER A 532 14.99 -24.79 17.37
CA SER A 532 13.73 -24.05 17.33
C SER A 532 12.95 -24.38 16.07
N GLU A 533 11.63 -24.34 16.14
CA GLU A 533 10.70 -24.59 15.05
C GLU A 533 9.51 -23.61 15.09
N ALA A 534 8.75 -23.53 14.02
CA ALA A 534 7.50 -22.78 14.01
C ALA A 534 6.41 -23.52 14.82
N GLY A 535 5.68 -22.82 15.69
CA GLY A 535 4.64 -23.42 16.53
C GLY A 535 3.48 -22.47 16.85
N ASN A 536 2.26 -23.00 16.98
CA ASN A 536 1.11 -22.25 17.48
C ASN A 536 1.13 -22.23 19.01
N ALA A 537 1.63 -21.17 19.61
CA ALA A 537 1.94 -21.20 21.04
C ALA A 537 1.39 -20.02 21.86
N ALA A 538 0.75 -19.03 21.26
CA ALA A 538 0.39 -17.82 21.99
C ALA A 538 -1.01 -17.30 21.65
N ARG A 539 -1.56 -16.53 22.60
CA ARG A 539 -2.70 -15.64 22.43
C ARG A 539 -2.23 -14.21 22.64
N VAL A 540 -2.70 -13.30 21.79
CA VAL A 540 -2.42 -11.87 21.91
C VAL A 540 -3.75 -11.13 21.99
N ASP A 541 -3.90 -10.30 23.02
CA ASP A 541 -4.99 -9.34 23.15
C ASP A 541 -4.41 -7.93 22.94
N VAL A 542 -4.98 -7.18 22.00
CA VAL A 542 -4.59 -5.80 21.66
C VAL A 542 -5.79 -4.91 21.81
N GLN A 543 -5.62 -3.75 22.45
CA GLN A 543 -6.63 -2.71 22.53
C GLN A 543 -6.00 -1.34 22.33
N GLY A 544 -6.78 -0.37 21.86
CA GLY A 544 -6.24 0.96 21.67
C GLY A 544 -7.27 2.01 21.29
N VAL A 545 -6.76 3.23 21.21
CA VAL A 545 -7.53 4.41 20.82
C VAL A 545 -6.79 5.14 19.71
N GLU A 546 -7.52 5.54 18.69
CA GLU A 546 -7.06 6.37 17.58
C GLU A 546 -7.86 7.68 17.58
N ILE A 547 -7.16 8.83 17.46
CA ILE A 547 -7.75 10.16 17.41
C ILE A 547 -7.18 10.88 16.20
N VAL A 548 -8.06 11.40 15.32
CA VAL A 548 -7.70 12.04 14.06
C VAL A 548 -8.38 13.41 13.97
N PRO A 549 -7.73 14.49 14.41
CA PRO A 549 -8.20 15.86 14.22
C PRO A 549 -7.80 16.41 12.85
N SER A 550 -8.63 17.30 12.30
CA SER A 550 -8.30 18.16 11.16
C SER A 550 -8.92 19.54 11.34
N LEU A 551 -8.16 20.60 11.01
CA LEU A 551 -8.59 21.99 11.18
C LEU A 551 -8.06 22.87 10.03
N THR A 552 -8.96 23.46 9.26
CA THR A 552 -8.62 24.56 8.34
C THR A 552 -8.67 25.89 9.09
N ILE A 553 -7.50 26.42 9.45
CA ILE A 553 -7.35 27.65 10.24
C ILE A 553 -7.85 28.87 9.45
N VAL A 554 -7.33 28.99 8.23
CA VAL A 554 -7.75 29.96 7.22
C VAL A 554 -7.73 29.30 5.85
N LYS A 555 -8.33 29.94 4.84
CA LYS A 555 -8.27 29.41 3.46
C LYS A 555 -6.81 29.17 3.03
N GLY A 556 -6.50 27.93 2.68
CA GLY A 556 -5.16 27.49 2.26
C GLY A 556 -4.23 27.11 3.40
N LEU A 557 -4.63 27.16 4.69
CA LEU A 557 -3.82 26.68 5.81
C LEU A 557 -4.59 25.62 6.59
N THR A 558 -4.18 24.37 6.46
CA THR A 558 -4.78 23.21 7.12
C THR A 558 -3.77 22.55 8.07
N LEU A 559 -4.24 22.21 9.25
CA LEU A 559 -3.56 21.36 10.23
C LEU A 559 -4.33 20.06 10.36
N SER A 560 -3.66 18.95 10.16
CA SER A 560 -4.22 17.60 10.36
C SER A 560 -3.22 16.73 11.11
N GLY A 561 -3.70 15.60 11.64
CA GLY A 561 -2.80 14.67 12.31
C GLY A 561 -3.54 13.49 12.91
N ASN A 562 -2.81 12.63 13.58
CA ASN A 562 -3.37 11.52 14.34
C ASN A 562 -2.52 11.20 15.57
N VAL A 563 -3.15 10.54 16.53
CA VAL A 563 -2.51 9.93 17.68
C VAL A 563 -3.09 8.54 17.85
N THR A 564 -2.23 7.56 18.05
CA THR A 564 -2.60 6.18 18.37
C THR A 564 -1.94 5.76 19.67
N VAL A 565 -2.73 5.19 20.57
CA VAL A 565 -2.27 4.58 21.81
C VAL A 565 -2.67 3.12 21.79
N LEU A 566 -1.70 2.24 21.96
CA LEU A 566 -1.87 0.78 21.97
C LEU A 566 -1.54 0.23 23.35
N ASP A 567 -2.32 -0.77 23.77
CA ASP A 567 -1.97 -1.67 24.86
C ASP A 567 -2.08 -3.11 24.35
N GLU A 568 -1.02 -3.86 24.51
CA GLU A 568 -0.93 -5.23 24.04
C GLU A 568 -0.47 -6.13 25.15
N THR A 569 -1.17 -7.26 25.33
CA THR A 569 -0.87 -8.28 26.32
C THR A 569 -0.77 -9.64 25.66
N HIS A 570 0.32 -10.35 25.95
CA HIS A 570 0.51 -11.74 25.56
C HIS A 570 0.02 -12.63 26.70
N ALA A 571 -0.98 -13.46 26.42
CA ALA A 571 -1.47 -14.48 27.35
C ALA A 571 -1.16 -15.86 26.77
N ASP A 572 -0.94 -16.84 27.66
CA ASP A 572 -0.74 -18.26 27.33
C ASP A 572 0.54 -18.58 26.54
N ALA A 573 1.53 -17.69 26.51
CA ALA A 573 2.88 -18.06 26.07
C ALA A 573 3.47 -19.09 27.05
N PRO A 574 4.00 -20.25 26.60
CA PRO A 574 4.60 -21.24 27.49
C PRO A 574 5.68 -20.62 28.37
N LEU A 575 5.62 -20.83 29.69
CA LEU A 575 6.57 -20.26 30.68
C LEU A 575 8.06 -20.59 30.39
N ASN A 576 8.33 -21.58 29.56
CA ASN A 576 9.67 -21.94 29.13
C ASN A 576 10.24 -21.04 28.03
N PHE A 577 9.41 -20.17 27.44
CA PHE A 577 9.78 -19.21 26.40
C PHE A 577 10.74 -18.11 26.89
N THR A 578 10.64 -17.73 28.16
CA THR A 578 11.46 -16.66 28.75
C THR A 578 12.92 -17.03 28.99
N LYS A 579 13.29 -18.32 28.85
CA LYS A 579 14.66 -18.80 29.06
C LYS A 579 15.39 -19.27 27.77
N ALA A 580 14.67 -19.50 26.71
CA ALA A 580 15.24 -19.96 25.45
C ALA A 580 14.94 -18.97 24.32
N PHE A 581 15.90 -18.16 24.09
CA PHE A 581 16.26 -17.46 22.87
C PHE A 581 15.29 -16.53 22.16
N LEU A 582 14.02 -16.45 22.09
CA LEU A 582 13.50 -15.69 20.96
C LEU A 582 12.10 -15.10 21.01
N THR A 583 11.37 -15.09 22.10
CA THR A 583 10.11 -14.31 22.11
C THR A 583 9.96 -13.50 23.38
N PRO A 584 10.01 -12.17 23.24
CA PRO A 584 9.66 -11.29 24.34
C PRO A 584 8.18 -11.42 24.67
N PRO A 585 7.80 -11.14 25.91
CA PRO A 585 6.39 -10.99 26.29
C PRO A 585 5.72 -9.77 25.63
N SER A 586 6.42 -9.06 24.78
CA SER A 586 6.00 -7.85 24.06
C SER A 586 6.23 -8.04 22.56
N PRO A 587 5.36 -7.54 21.69
CA PRO A 587 5.57 -7.61 20.26
C PRO A 587 6.82 -6.83 19.89
N LEU A 588 7.61 -7.44 19.03
CA LEU A 588 8.82 -6.80 18.52
C LEU A 588 8.44 -5.65 17.58
N ARG A 589 9.14 -4.53 17.75
CA ARG A 589 9.03 -3.34 16.91
C ARG A 589 7.68 -2.64 16.91
N VAL A 590 6.81 -2.93 17.88
CA VAL A 590 5.52 -2.26 18.06
C VAL A 590 5.64 -1.17 19.12
N ALA A 591 5.48 0.09 18.71
CA ALA A 591 5.44 1.22 19.64
C ALA A 591 4.03 1.39 20.21
N LYS A 592 3.94 1.56 21.55
CA LYS A 592 2.66 1.81 22.23
C LYS A 592 2.03 3.14 21.90
N HIS A 593 2.84 4.11 21.51
CA HIS A 593 2.40 5.48 21.20
C HIS A 593 2.97 5.90 19.85
N THR A 594 2.10 6.29 18.93
CA THR A 594 2.49 6.92 17.66
C THR A 594 1.68 8.17 17.45
N ALA A 595 2.26 9.16 16.77
CA ALA A 595 1.55 10.36 16.37
C ALA A 595 2.10 10.90 15.05
N SER A 596 1.23 11.52 14.27
CA SER A 596 1.63 12.34 13.13
C SER A 596 0.89 13.67 13.13
N ALA A 597 1.52 14.70 12.57
CA ALA A 597 0.88 15.98 12.29
C ALA A 597 1.39 16.53 10.95
N LEU A 598 0.49 17.17 10.21
CA LEU A 598 0.76 17.79 8.92
C LEU A 598 0.23 19.22 8.95
N VAL A 599 1.08 20.18 8.65
CA VAL A 599 0.71 21.56 8.36
C VAL A 599 0.85 21.74 6.85
N GLU A 600 -0.25 22.04 6.19
CA GLU A 600 -0.29 22.34 4.77
C GLU A 600 -0.66 23.79 4.55
N TYR A 601 0.14 24.50 3.75
CA TYR A 601 -0.11 25.85 3.33
C TYR A 601 -0.07 25.99 1.82
N VAL A 602 -1.17 26.47 1.25
CA VAL A 602 -1.35 26.67 -0.20
C VAL A 602 -1.82 28.09 -0.45
N ARG A 603 -1.12 28.81 -1.31
CA ARG A 603 -1.45 30.20 -1.65
C ARG A 603 -1.08 30.53 -3.10
N SER A 604 -1.87 31.39 -3.77
CA SER A 604 -1.41 32.08 -4.98
C SER A 604 -0.22 32.97 -4.61
N ALA A 605 0.91 32.84 -5.28
CA ALA A 605 2.13 33.57 -4.95
C ALA A 605 2.08 35.02 -5.45
N ASN A 606 1.29 35.28 -6.51
CA ASN A 606 1.09 36.59 -7.14
C ASN A 606 2.37 37.22 -7.74
N PHE A 607 3.37 36.40 -8.08
CA PHE A 607 4.54 36.83 -8.85
C PHE A 607 4.25 36.80 -10.34
N LEU A 608 3.47 35.77 -10.77
CA LEU A 608 3.04 35.51 -12.14
C LEU A 608 1.52 35.26 -12.16
N PRO A 609 0.82 35.39 -13.31
CA PRO A 609 -0.58 34.98 -13.42
C PRO A 609 -0.74 33.50 -13.08
N HIS A 610 -1.72 33.20 -12.21
CA HIS A 610 -2.09 31.82 -11.83
C HIS A 610 -1.02 31.00 -11.11
N ASP A 611 0.07 31.60 -10.66
CA ASP A 611 1.10 30.92 -9.92
C ASP A 611 0.62 30.47 -8.53
N LYS A 612 1.25 29.40 -8.04
CA LYS A 612 0.90 28.78 -6.76
C LYS A 612 2.15 28.42 -5.97
N MET A 613 2.14 28.74 -4.71
CA MET A 613 3.15 28.29 -3.77
C MET A 613 2.50 27.35 -2.75
N MET A 614 3.17 26.25 -2.48
CA MET A 614 2.76 25.27 -1.47
C MET A 614 3.93 25.00 -0.52
N ALA A 615 3.60 24.86 0.76
CA ALA A 615 4.55 24.48 1.80
C ALA A 615 3.89 23.46 2.74
N ASN A 616 4.57 22.35 2.96
CA ASN A 616 4.12 21.28 3.85
C ASN A 616 5.20 21.03 4.90
N VAL A 617 4.78 20.88 6.15
CA VAL A 617 5.63 20.41 7.23
C VAL A 617 4.93 19.24 7.90
N SER A 618 5.58 18.09 7.90
CA SER A 618 5.09 16.90 8.60
C SER A 618 5.96 16.57 9.81
N TYR A 619 5.29 16.14 10.88
CA TYR A 619 5.90 15.64 12.10
C TYR A 619 5.44 14.20 12.32
N ILE A 620 6.38 13.31 12.61
CA ILE A 620 6.12 11.90 12.92
C ILE A 620 6.79 11.57 14.24
N PHE A 621 6.04 10.99 15.17
CA PHE A 621 6.54 10.49 16.46
C PHE A 621 6.28 8.99 16.55
N VAL A 622 7.31 8.24 16.95
CA VAL A 622 7.23 6.81 17.27
C VAL A 622 7.82 6.59 18.64
N GLY A 623 7.02 6.02 19.54
CA GLY A 623 7.41 5.73 20.91
C GLY A 623 8.50 4.67 21.01
N ASP A 624 8.95 4.44 22.25
CA ASP A 624 9.86 3.35 22.56
C ASP A 624 9.21 1.98 22.28
N ARG A 625 10.04 1.02 21.91
CA ARG A 625 9.63 -0.33 21.50
C ARG A 625 10.76 -1.33 21.70
N ASP A 626 10.40 -2.56 21.89
CA ASP A 626 11.35 -3.66 22.03
C ASP A 626 11.74 -4.24 20.66
N ASP A 627 13.00 -4.69 20.54
CA ASP A 627 13.51 -5.38 19.36
C ASP A 627 14.54 -6.45 19.75
N LEU A 628 14.76 -7.42 18.89
CA LEU A 628 15.80 -8.44 19.07
C LEU A 628 17.19 -7.85 18.88
N THR A 629 18.11 -8.20 19.78
CA THR A 629 19.51 -7.84 19.60
C THR A 629 20.22 -8.87 18.73
N VAL A 630 21.11 -8.41 17.88
CA VAL A 630 21.92 -9.28 17.02
C VAL A 630 22.86 -10.17 17.85
N SER A 631 23.34 -9.68 19.00
CA SER A 631 24.25 -10.43 19.88
C SER A 631 23.57 -11.44 20.79
N GLY A 632 22.23 -11.41 20.89
CA GLY A 632 21.48 -12.27 21.80
C GLY A 632 21.74 -12.02 23.30
N THR A 633 22.49 -10.95 23.68
CA THR A 633 22.83 -10.65 25.07
C THR A 633 22.81 -9.13 25.34
N PRO A 634 21.77 -8.60 25.97
CA PRO A 634 20.48 -9.24 26.26
C PRO A 634 19.74 -9.57 24.95
N PRO A 635 18.86 -10.58 24.95
CA PRO A 635 18.18 -11.00 23.70
C PRO A 635 17.22 -9.93 23.17
N ILE A 636 16.80 -9.01 24.01
CA ILE A 636 15.88 -7.91 23.70
C ILE A 636 16.52 -6.61 24.13
N ALA A 637 16.44 -5.60 23.26
CA ALA A 637 16.81 -4.24 23.57
C ALA A 637 15.60 -3.32 23.35
N ASN A 638 15.48 -2.32 24.22
CA ASN A 638 14.50 -1.28 24.02
C ASN A 638 15.08 -0.20 23.09
N HIS A 639 14.36 0.07 22.00
CA HIS A 639 14.62 1.20 21.12
C HIS A 639 13.96 2.45 21.68
N SER A 640 14.76 3.48 21.90
CA SER A 640 14.27 4.78 22.32
C SER A 640 13.31 5.39 21.31
N ALA A 641 12.34 6.13 21.80
CA ALA A 641 11.44 6.92 20.98
C ALA A 641 12.20 7.91 20.07
N TYR A 642 11.65 8.17 18.90
CA TYR A 642 12.17 9.15 17.98
C TYR A 642 11.06 10.00 17.36
N ASN A 643 11.46 11.17 16.86
CA ASN A 643 10.62 12.06 16.09
C ASN A 643 11.33 12.52 14.83
N LEU A 644 10.56 12.73 13.78
CA LEU A 644 11.03 13.23 12.49
C LEU A 644 10.22 14.46 12.10
N VAL A 645 10.91 15.44 11.53
CA VAL A 645 10.29 16.59 10.88
C VAL A 645 10.71 16.57 9.42
N ASN A 646 9.74 16.59 8.52
CA ASN A 646 9.99 16.71 7.10
C ASN A 646 9.35 18.00 6.59
N ALA A 647 9.93 18.60 5.55
CA ALA A 647 9.42 19.82 4.95
C ALA A 647 9.48 19.73 3.43
N VAL A 648 8.48 20.28 2.76
CA VAL A 648 8.41 20.45 1.30
C VAL A 648 7.99 21.87 1.01
N VAL A 649 8.66 22.51 0.05
CA VAL A 649 8.22 23.74 -0.55
C VAL A 649 8.20 23.55 -2.05
N SER A 650 7.10 23.93 -2.70
CA SER A 650 7.02 23.94 -4.15
C SER A 650 6.42 25.25 -4.67
N TYR A 651 6.83 25.58 -5.89
CA TYR A 651 6.35 26.73 -6.63
C TYR A 651 5.96 26.29 -8.02
N THR A 652 4.69 26.46 -8.38
CA THR A 652 4.14 26.16 -9.70
C THR A 652 3.97 27.47 -10.48
N MET A 653 4.60 27.58 -11.62
CA MET A 653 4.42 28.68 -12.56
C MET A 653 3.14 28.46 -13.36
N GLY A 654 2.26 29.44 -13.36
CA GLY A 654 0.96 29.37 -14.07
C GLY A 654 1.01 29.93 -15.49
N ILE A 655 2.16 30.07 -16.09
CA ILE A 655 2.32 30.60 -17.44
C ILE A 655 2.74 29.45 -18.37
N PRO A 656 1.92 29.08 -19.38
CA PRO A 656 2.30 28.05 -20.34
C PRO A 656 3.53 28.49 -21.15
N LEU A 657 4.54 27.63 -21.27
CA LEU A 657 5.71 27.81 -22.11
C LEU A 657 5.64 26.83 -23.29
N GLY A 658 5.11 27.28 -24.44
CA GLY A 658 4.91 26.42 -25.59
C GLY A 658 3.89 25.30 -25.34
N HIS A 659 4.35 24.06 -25.33
CA HIS A 659 3.52 22.86 -25.01
C HIS A 659 3.56 22.47 -23.52
N VAL A 660 4.27 23.22 -22.67
CA VAL A 660 4.31 22.99 -21.23
C VAL A 660 3.24 23.85 -20.56
N ASN A 661 2.30 23.20 -19.90
CA ASN A 661 1.16 23.89 -19.27
C ASN A 661 1.44 24.31 -17.84
N ASN A 662 2.22 23.49 -17.10
CA ASN A 662 2.64 23.78 -15.74
C ASN A 662 4.12 23.42 -15.57
N GLU A 663 4.84 24.32 -14.90
CA GLU A 663 6.20 24.07 -14.45
C GLU A 663 6.22 24.18 -12.93
N GLU A 664 6.61 23.12 -12.25
CA GLU A 664 6.72 23.10 -10.81
C GLU A 664 8.17 22.84 -10.41
N ALA A 665 8.73 23.72 -9.58
CA ALA A 665 10.01 23.49 -8.90
C ALA A 665 9.74 23.18 -7.43
N PHE A 666 10.48 22.22 -6.86
CA PHE A 666 10.30 21.84 -5.46
C PHE A 666 11.61 21.54 -4.75
N VAL A 667 11.57 21.67 -3.44
CA VAL A 667 12.61 21.21 -2.53
C VAL A 667 11.95 20.44 -1.40
N ARG A 668 12.40 19.21 -1.18
CA ARG A 668 11.99 18.32 -0.08
C ARG A 668 13.17 18.08 0.84
N VAL A 669 12.94 18.18 2.15
CA VAL A 669 13.91 17.85 3.19
C VAL A 669 13.27 16.83 4.12
N GLY A 670 13.80 15.62 4.11
CA GLY A 670 13.46 14.57 5.08
C GLY A 670 14.40 14.65 6.29
N ASN A 671 13.88 14.31 7.49
CA ASN A 671 14.62 14.38 8.75
C ASN A 671 15.35 15.72 8.94
N LEU A 672 14.61 16.83 8.81
CA LEU A 672 15.12 18.21 8.86
C LEU A 672 15.96 18.50 10.12
N MET A 673 15.67 17.82 11.24
CA MET A 673 16.36 17.98 12.52
C MET A 673 17.61 17.09 12.62
N ASP A 674 17.99 16.39 11.57
CA ASP A 674 19.10 15.42 11.52
C ASP A 674 19.12 14.44 12.70
N ARG A 675 17.93 13.97 13.09
CA ARG A 675 17.79 13.04 14.20
C ARG A 675 18.47 11.71 13.89
N GLN A 676 19.40 11.31 14.73
CA GLN A 676 20.00 9.98 14.69
C GLN A 676 19.03 8.99 15.34
N TYR A 677 18.56 7.99 14.60
CA TYR A 677 17.60 7.00 15.08
C TYR A 677 17.79 5.65 14.37
N SER A 678 17.07 4.65 14.84
CA SER A 678 17.02 3.31 14.25
C SER A 678 15.59 2.80 14.33
N GLN A 679 15.13 2.14 13.29
CA GLN A 679 13.79 1.54 13.26
C GLN A 679 13.86 0.04 13.56
N ALA A 680 14.94 -0.61 13.20
CA ALA A 680 15.30 -1.98 13.57
C ALA A 680 16.67 -1.99 14.23
N PHE A 681 16.88 -2.89 15.19
CA PHE A 681 18.14 -2.97 15.93
C PHE A 681 19.34 -3.20 15.00
N GLY A 682 20.37 -2.38 15.17
CA GLY A 682 21.58 -2.46 14.36
C GLY A 682 21.50 -1.75 13.00
N PHE A 683 20.34 -1.27 12.59
CA PHE A 683 20.15 -0.58 11.32
C PHE A 683 19.92 0.92 11.55
N LYS A 684 20.96 1.72 11.33
CA LYS A 684 20.82 3.18 11.37
C LYS A 684 19.88 3.63 10.27
N ALA A 685 18.92 4.47 10.63
CA ALA A 685 17.98 5.07 9.70
C ALA A 685 18.58 6.30 9.00
N PRO A 686 17.95 6.79 7.91
CA PRO A 686 18.43 7.95 7.15
C PRO A 686 18.67 9.18 8.01
N THR A 687 19.80 9.84 7.77
CA THR A 687 20.09 11.20 8.26
C THR A 687 19.27 12.22 7.46
N ILE A 688 19.65 13.52 7.54
CA ILE A 688 19.02 14.55 6.71
C ILE A 688 19.08 14.17 5.22
N ASN A 689 17.93 14.21 4.56
CA ASN A 689 17.78 13.85 3.15
C ASN A 689 17.19 15.03 2.39
N LEU A 690 17.95 15.56 1.42
CA LEU A 690 17.55 16.66 0.56
C LEU A 690 17.28 16.14 -0.85
N LEU A 691 16.14 16.50 -1.42
CA LEU A 691 15.82 16.31 -2.83
C LEU A 691 15.27 17.63 -3.39
N ALA A 692 15.80 18.06 -4.53
CA ALA A 692 15.27 19.18 -5.29
C ALA A 692 14.99 18.74 -6.72
N GLY A 693 13.91 19.23 -7.31
CA GLY A 693 13.53 18.80 -8.65
C GLY A 693 12.59 19.76 -9.35
N VAL A 694 12.34 19.43 -10.60
CA VAL A 694 11.40 20.14 -11.48
C VAL A 694 10.44 19.11 -12.09
N LYS A 695 9.16 19.45 -12.11
CA LYS A 695 8.11 18.73 -12.83
C LYS A 695 7.58 19.60 -13.97
N LEU A 696 7.44 19.02 -15.14
CA LEU A 696 6.87 19.64 -16.33
C LEU A 696 5.64 18.84 -16.76
N ASP A 697 4.50 19.51 -16.91
CA ASP A 697 3.25 18.93 -17.38
C ASP A 697 2.98 19.40 -18.82
N PHE A 698 2.66 18.46 -19.72
CA PHE A 698 2.40 18.65 -21.14
C PHE A 698 0.96 18.25 -21.46
N GLU A 699 0.28 19.01 -22.33
CA GLU A 699 -1.00 18.71 -22.99
C GLU A 699 -0.84 18.70 -24.50
#